data_bb95f611468919f583f1f2ffa234e7b9
#
_entry.id   bb95f611468919f583f1f2ffa234e7b9
#
_cell.length_a   1.000
_cell.length_b   1.000
_cell.length_c   1.000
_cell.angle_alpha   90.00
_cell.angle_beta   90.00
_cell.angle_gamma   90.00
#
_symmetry.space_group_name_H-M   'P 1'
#
loop_
_entity.id
_entity.type
_entity.pdbx_description
1 polymer ?
#
loop_
_entity_poly.entity_id
_entity_poly.type
_entity_poly.pdbx_seq_one_letter_code
_entity_poly.pdbx_strand_id
1 'polypeptide(L)'
;MRLLTNNAVILASTICLCAITGCYKPPTDDRPALIESISGNHQCALPGEILPKPLVVRVLGQSSRDFLGRRGRRRPLKNQPVTFRFRRGGLAGDSESGNDPSEDSPTFILDGEKETTERLDKVERKTDASGIASVRIRLGNKNGDWRIEASIPRDGRKDLDEQFRVVSGVEKLADNIEAVVGSEIPIALRLQARRDNGELTPLEGRTVHMRIAGEPPIRGEPASLNNRRAKTGKDGVRKGTDLTLGDRAGIYRVLAEIEGNEDDPPIRGIIFTFMAIDWLRIAIEISVGLIFFLLGVRFLANGFLIVLGPYLHHATGRMAKNRILGYLGGILAGITFQSHSTVTSHLMSFVNGGLLKSRGAMGLLLGALLGATALPQILALRIDFLIAPLAGLGLLLIVLPRSFGLAHWSRVFLGAGLALASWSLLGSGIEQLEMSSRFKSDVLPASLSFQQPWAVMAGSFAYLLLAGAGIGLVLRTSNLVVIIAVLLASRGILGPLSMVPLILGANLGSGLSCLFRSFFKNRDTCRLGICLLVIHLLTTILFSVLSLMPREGTSLLLWFIDQVTPGSLFHPLRENVGFHIAMTHTFYNLAASLIFLVLPGIATGLASLILPAKRGADDLKPYRLDENLIPVPGLALRQVLEEICYLAELCQKNIAEAFDSFRYSDINLAGQVARREEIIAGIHREASRYLVLVQENQLSRRESTEIEKLQSSVAALSRVGEAAELLRELASRRIEDKIQPAEEMDRDLGEIYELIMKQFSNIIVLLRSPTNRLEESAVKTVERLAKFRSRLETQWKQRIEQANENSEDQVLLHVQTSAYQQAFDALFQAASHLGHIAERMRLLSPERI
;
A
#
# COMPACT_ATOMS: atom_id res chain seq x y z
N MET A 1 -24.99 -4.23 18.30
CA MET A 1 -25.00 -5.44 17.46
C MET A 1 -25.87 -5.33 16.20
N ARG A 2 -27.13 -4.89 16.27
CA ARG A 2 -27.99 -4.70 15.06
C ARG A 2 -27.50 -3.63 14.07
N LEU A 3 -26.87 -2.55 14.52
CA LEU A 3 -26.28 -1.52 13.65
C LEU A 3 -24.99 -2.00 12.92
N LEU A 4 -24.21 -2.88 13.53
CA LEU A 4 -23.00 -3.46 12.93
C LEU A 4 -23.33 -4.51 11.86
N THR A 5 -24.37 -5.31 12.08
CA THR A 5 -24.82 -6.27 11.07
C THR A 5 -25.41 -5.56 9.85
N ASN A 6 -26.14 -4.45 10.02
CA ASN A 6 -26.67 -3.68 8.90
C ASN A 6 -25.56 -2.99 8.10
N ASN A 7 -24.55 -2.40 8.75
CA ASN A 7 -23.46 -1.72 8.05
C ASN A 7 -22.48 -2.71 7.39
N ALA A 8 -22.22 -3.86 8.00
CA ALA A 8 -21.42 -4.93 7.40
C ALA A 8 -22.15 -5.57 6.19
N VAL A 9 -23.47 -5.71 6.29
CA VAL A 9 -24.32 -6.19 5.18
C VAL A 9 -24.37 -5.16 4.05
N ILE A 10 -24.42 -3.86 4.35
CA ILE A 10 -24.38 -2.80 3.34
C ILE A 10 -22.99 -2.77 2.67
N LEU A 11 -21.91 -2.88 3.42
CA LEU A 11 -20.56 -2.91 2.85
C LEU A 11 -20.32 -4.19 2.03
N ALA A 12 -20.75 -5.35 2.53
CA ALA A 12 -20.67 -6.61 1.81
C ALA A 12 -21.58 -6.62 0.57
N SER A 13 -22.78 -6.03 0.66
CA SER A 13 -23.68 -5.89 -0.50
C SER A 13 -23.13 -4.87 -1.51
N THR A 14 -22.45 -3.81 -1.08
CA THR A 14 -21.80 -2.86 -1.99
C THR A 14 -20.60 -3.52 -2.70
N ILE A 15 -19.80 -4.33 -2.01
CA ILE A 15 -18.70 -5.12 -2.60
C ILE A 15 -19.25 -6.21 -3.52
N CYS A 16 -20.31 -6.92 -3.14
CA CYS A 16 -21.01 -7.87 -4.01
C CYS A 16 -21.66 -7.16 -5.21
N LEU A 17 -22.26 -5.97 -5.04
CA LEU A 17 -22.82 -5.19 -6.13
C LEU A 17 -21.72 -4.73 -7.10
N CYS A 18 -20.56 -4.31 -6.59
CA CYS A 18 -19.38 -3.99 -7.43
C CYS A 18 -18.85 -5.22 -8.17
N ALA A 19 -18.83 -6.39 -7.55
CA ALA A 19 -18.45 -7.64 -8.20
C ALA A 19 -19.49 -8.09 -9.26
N ILE A 20 -20.79 -7.93 -8.96
CA ILE A 20 -21.90 -8.29 -9.87
C ILE A 20 -21.97 -7.29 -11.03
N THR A 21 -21.78 -5.98 -10.80
CA THR A 21 -21.75 -4.98 -11.88
C THR A 21 -20.51 -5.11 -12.77
N GLY A 22 -19.40 -5.62 -12.24
CA GLY A 22 -18.21 -5.99 -13.05
C GLY A 22 -18.45 -7.20 -13.98
N CYS A 23 -19.39 -8.09 -13.66
CA CYS A 23 -19.72 -9.28 -14.46
C CYS A 23 -20.79 -9.03 -15.54
N TYR A 24 -21.44 -7.85 -15.56
CA TYR A 24 -22.45 -7.55 -16.58
C TYR A 24 -21.77 -7.22 -17.91
N LYS A 25 -21.90 -8.10 -18.90
CA LYS A 25 -21.59 -7.82 -20.30
C LYS A 25 -22.86 -7.31 -20.99
N PRO A 26 -22.97 -5.99 -21.25
CA PRO A 26 -24.13 -5.49 -22.00
C PRO A 26 -24.13 -6.05 -23.44
N PRO A 27 -25.29 -6.28 -24.04
CA PRO A 27 -25.36 -6.71 -25.42
C PRO A 27 -24.66 -5.68 -26.32
N THR A 28 -23.87 -6.17 -27.28
CA THR A 28 -23.11 -5.36 -28.23
C THR A 28 -23.97 -5.10 -29.47
N ASP A 29 -24.05 -3.82 -29.89
CA ASP A 29 -24.50 -3.48 -31.22
C ASP A 29 -23.29 -3.63 -32.16
N ASP A 30 -23.33 -4.57 -33.10
CA ASP A 30 -22.26 -4.85 -34.06
C ASP A 30 -22.16 -3.79 -35.17
N ARG A 31 -22.91 -2.69 -35.08
CA ARG A 31 -22.88 -1.59 -36.05
C ARG A 31 -21.73 -0.64 -35.80
N PRO A 32 -20.99 -0.24 -36.88
CA PRO A 32 -19.93 0.76 -36.77
C PRO A 32 -20.47 2.12 -36.27
N ALA A 33 -19.84 2.65 -35.25
CA ALA A 33 -20.18 3.93 -34.63
C ALA A 33 -19.12 5.01 -34.81
N LEU A 34 -17.85 4.61 -34.96
CA LEU A 34 -16.70 5.50 -35.14
C LEU A 34 -15.62 4.77 -35.94
N ILE A 35 -14.95 5.53 -36.83
CA ILE A 35 -13.66 5.19 -37.40
C ILE A 35 -12.65 6.24 -36.93
N GLU A 36 -11.46 5.83 -36.50
CA GLU A 36 -10.39 6.70 -36.05
C GLU A 36 -9.04 6.30 -36.65
N SER A 37 -8.21 7.28 -37.02
CA SER A 37 -6.84 7.01 -37.46
C SER A 37 -5.92 6.74 -36.29
N ILE A 38 -5.17 5.61 -36.32
CA ILE A 38 -4.21 5.23 -35.27
C ILE A 38 -2.80 5.63 -35.67
N SER A 39 -2.44 5.44 -36.94
CA SER A 39 -1.08 5.64 -37.43
C SER A 39 -1.09 6.01 -38.92
N GLY A 40 -0.02 6.66 -39.36
CA GLY A 40 0.23 6.88 -40.77
C GLY A 40 -0.21 8.25 -41.31
N ASN A 41 -0.88 9.10 -40.54
CA ASN A 41 -1.29 10.41 -40.99
C ASN A 41 -0.10 11.39 -41.05
N HIS A 42 -0.12 12.35 -42.00
CA HIS A 42 0.89 13.40 -42.21
C HIS A 42 2.31 12.88 -42.46
N GLN A 43 2.44 11.76 -43.14
CA GLN A 43 3.75 11.22 -43.53
C GLN A 43 4.29 11.94 -44.76
N CYS A 44 5.63 12.04 -44.84
CA CYS A 44 6.36 12.53 -46.01
C CYS A 44 7.36 11.45 -46.43
N ALA A 45 7.53 11.27 -47.73
CA ALA A 45 8.55 10.42 -48.30
C ALA A 45 8.97 10.94 -49.68
N LEU A 46 10.03 10.38 -50.23
CA LEU A 46 10.51 10.75 -51.58
C LEU A 46 9.62 10.10 -52.66
N PRO A 47 9.62 10.67 -53.87
CA PRO A 47 8.82 10.10 -54.96
C PRO A 47 9.23 8.67 -55.26
N GLY A 48 8.26 7.79 -55.43
CA GLY A 48 8.45 6.36 -55.70
C GLY A 48 8.78 5.51 -54.49
N GLU A 49 8.94 6.07 -53.28
CA GLU A 49 9.20 5.34 -52.07
C GLU A 49 7.92 4.83 -51.38
N ILE A 50 8.10 3.82 -50.57
CA ILE A 50 7.05 3.29 -49.71
C ILE A 50 6.99 4.14 -48.43
N LEU A 51 5.78 4.53 -47.99
CA LEU A 51 5.62 5.27 -46.75
C LEU A 51 6.23 4.53 -45.54
N PRO A 52 6.90 5.24 -44.61
CA PRO A 52 7.60 4.65 -43.47
C PRO A 52 6.70 3.84 -42.56
N LYS A 53 5.44 4.25 -42.42
CA LYS A 53 4.44 3.57 -41.58
C LYS A 53 3.19 3.25 -42.40
N PRO A 54 2.52 2.11 -42.17
CA PRO A 54 1.23 1.82 -42.75
C PRO A 54 0.17 2.84 -42.31
N LEU A 55 -0.83 3.10 -43.14
CA LEU A 55 -2.04 3.79 -42.70
C LEU A 55 -2.90 2.80 -41.93
N VAL A 56 -3.23 3.16 -40.71
CA VAL A 56 -3.97 2.27 -39.78
C VAL A 56 -5.19 3.00 -39.25
N VAL A 57 -6.35 2.35 -39.39
CA VAL A 57 -7.62 2.79 -38.78
C VAL A 57 -8.16 1.76 -37.82
N ARG A 58 -8.93 2.25 -36.87
CA ARG A 58 -9.70 1.42 -35.95
C ARG A 58 -11.18 1.71 -36.08
N VAL A 59 -11.96 0.64 -36.10
CA VAL A 59 -13.42 0.68 -36.18
C VAL A 59 -14.02 0.28 -34.85
N LEU A 60 -14.85 1.16 -34.31
CA LEU A 60 -15.48 0.98 -33.00
C LEU A 60 -17.00 0.92 -33.15
N GLY A 61 -17.62 -0.09 -32.51
CA GLY A 61 -19.04 -0.14 -32.29
C GLY A 61 -19.48 0.51 -31.00
N GLN A 62 -20.75 0.91 -30.90
CA GLN A 62 -21.30 1.47 -29.69
C GLN A 62 -22.00 0.36 -28.90
N SER A 63 -21.57 0.15 -27.66
CA SER A 63 -22.30 -0.74 -26.72
C SER A 63 -23.61 -0.07 -26.29
N SER A 64 -24.63 -0.87 -25.96
CA SER A 64 -25.88 -0.39 -25.36
C SER A 64 -25.61 0.38 -24.07
N ARG A 65 -26.58 1.21 -23.63
CA ARG A 65 -26.48 1.97 -22.37
C ARG A 65 -26.18 1.05 -21.19
N ASP A 66 -25.33 1.51 -20.29
CA ASP A 66 -25.04 0.80 -19.04
C ASP A 66 -26.27 0.80 -18.10
N PHE A 67 -26.19 0.04 -17.00
CA PHE A 67 -27.24 -0.06 -15.98
C PHE A 67 -27.65 1.29 -15.38
N LEU A 68 -26.79 2.33 -15.48
CA LEU A 68 -27.04 3.71 -15.03
C LEU A 68 -27.54 4.64 -16.14
N GLY A 69 -27.87 4.10 -17.32
CA GLY A 69 -28.38 4.86 -18.46
C GLY A 69 -27.33 5.69 -19.21
N ARG A 70 -26.04 5.55 -18.89
CA ARG A 70 -24.92 6.22 -19.58
C ARG A 70 -24.66 5.59 -20.93
N ARG A 71 -24.21 6.37 -21.91
CA ARG A 71 -23.80 5.85 -23.22
C ARG A 71 -22.73 4.77 -23.03
N GLY A 72 -23.02 3.55 -23.55
CA GLY A 72 -22.13 2.41 -23.41
C GLY A 72 -20.76 2.65 -24.02
N ARG A 73 -19.76 1.90 -23.54
CA ARG A 73 -18.37 1.97 -24.02
C ARG A 73 -18.28 1.55 -25.47
N ARG A 74 -17.45 2.26 -26.25
CA ARG A 74 -17.11 1.88 -27.62
C ARG A 74 -16.26 0.61 -27.59
N ARG A 75 -16.54 -0.35 -28.49
CA ARG A 75 -15.79 -1.61 -28.62
C ARG A 75 -15.32 -1.80 -30.04
N PRO A 76 -14.13 -2.39 -30.28
CA PRO A 76 -13.64 -2.70 -31.62
C PRO A 76 -14.53 -3.74 -32.31
N LEU A 77 -14.72 -3.57 -33.60
CA LEU A 77 -15.51 -4.46 -34.42
C LEU A 77 -14.60 -5.25 -35.36
N LYS A 78 -14.71 -6.58 -35.29
CA LYS A 78 -14.01 -7.53 -36.15
C LYS A 78 -14.77 -7.69 -37.49
N ASN A 79 -14.01 -7.98 -38.54
CA ASN A 79 -14.53 -8.31 -39.90
C ASN A 79 -15.34 -7.16 -40.55
N GLN A 80 -15.14 -5.90 -40.13
CA GLN A 80 -15.79 -4.78 -40.79
C GLN A 80 -15.00 -4.41 -42.06
N PRO A 81 -15.65 -4.26 -43.23
CA PRO A 81 -15.00 -3.86 -44.48
C PRO A 81 -14.66 -2.37 -44.39
N VAL A 82 -13.38 -2.01 -44.54
CA VAL A 82 -12.88 -0.63 -44.64
C VAL A 82 -12.32 -0.43 -46.02
N THR A 83 -12.84 0.56 -46.70
CA THR A 83 -12.38 0.95 -48.07
C THR A 83 -11.39 2.12 -47.95
N PHE A 84 -10.19 1.93 -48.42
CA PHE A 84 -9.19 2.99 -48.62
C PHE A 84 -9.22 3.45 -50.06
N ARG A 85 -9.32 4.77 -50.30
CA ARG A 85 -9.35 5.40 -51.63
C ARG A 85 -8.48 6.63 -51.64
N PHE A 86 -7.76 6.86 -52.75
CA PHE A 86 -7.05 8.12 -53.02
C PHE A 86 -8.03 9.22 -53.44
N ARG A 87 -7.86 10.43 -52.85
CA ARG A 87 -8.48 11.67 -53.32
C ARG A 87 -7.38 12.67 -53.61
N ARG A 88 -7.34 13.24 -54.83
CA ARG A 88 -6.37 14.28 -55.24
C ARG A 88 -6.69 15.59 -54.51
N GLY A 89 -5.70 16.14 -53.75
CA GLY A 89 -5.87 17.42 -53.08
C GLY A 89 -5.61 18.57 -54.12
N GLY A 90 -6.61 19.11 -54.78
CA GLY A 90 -6.48 20.21 -55.71
C GLY A 90 -7.44 21.34 -55.40
N LEU A 91 -6.97 22.58 -55.47
CA LEU A 91 -7.78 23.81 -55.51
C LEU A 91 -8.62 23.87 -56.79
N ALA A 92 -9.92 24.03 -56.58
CA ALA A 92 -10.93 24.44 -57.58
C ALA A 92 -11.16 23.50 -58.77
N GLY A 93 -12.33 22.88 -58.77
CA GLY A 93 -12.92 22.29 -59.95
C GLY A 93 -13.04 20.75 -59.82
N ASP A 94 -14.19 20.28 -59.38
CA ASP A 94 -14.65 18.91 -59.57
C ASP A 94 -14.64 18.59 -61.07
N SER A 95 -13.60 17.96 -61.51
CA SER A 95 -13.65 17.18 -62.74
C SER A 95 -13.46 15.70 -62.36
N GLU A 96 -14.57 15.00 -62.30
CA GLU A 96 -14.61 13.57 -62.54
C GLU A 96 -14.08 13.33 -63.99
N SER A 97 -12.78 13.14 -64.13
CA SER A 97 -12.22 12.74 -65.40
C SER A 97 -11.07 11.77 -65.16
N GLY A 98 -11.32 10.52 -65.57
CA GLY A 98 -10.29 9.62 -66.02
C GLY A 98 -9.74 8.64 -65.00
N ASN A 99 -10.27 7.44 -65.05
CA ASN A 99 -9.70 6.20 -64.58
C ASN A 99 -8.46 5.83 -65.45
N ASP A 100 -7.36 6.52 -65.30
CA ASP A 100 -6.10 6.02 -65.83
C ASP A 100 -5.01 6.22 -64.77
N PRO A 101 -4.59 5.14 -64.07
CA PRO A 101 -3.54 5.25 -63.05
C PRO A 101 -2.20 5.51 -63.73
N SER A 102 -1.84 6.81 -63.86
CA SER A 102 -0.52 7.23 -64.39
C SER A 102 0.59 6.80 -63.41
N GLU A 103 1.81 6.65 -63.93
CA GLU A 103 3.03 6.37 -63.15
C GLU A 103 3.31 7.41 -62.07
N ASP A 104 2.63 8.51 -62.15
CA ASP A 104 2.73 9.67 -61.29
C ASP A 104 1.84 9.57 -60.03
N SER A 105 0.88 8.61 -59.98
CA SER A 105 -0.05 8.46 -58.86
C SER A 105 0.42 7.42 -57.82
N PRO A 106 0.12 7.62 -56.50
CA PRO A 106 0.43 6.63 -55.49
C PRO A 106 -0.42 5.38 -55.68
N THR A 107 0.06 4.23 -55.18
CA THR A 107 -0.60 2.94 -55.26
C THR A 107 -0.63 2.22 -53.91
N PHE A 108 -1.66 1.42 -53.64
CA PHE A 108 -1.72 0.54 -52.47
C PHE A 108 -0.90 -0.74 -52.69
N ILE A 109 -0.23 -1.19 -51.61
CA ILE A 109 0.55 -2.44 -51.59
C ILE A 109 -0.23 -3.46 -50.79
N LEU A 110 -0.46 -4.63 -51.37
CA LEU A 110 -1.10 -5.76 -50.72
C LEU A 110 -0.06 -6.62 -49.98
N ASP A 111 -0.21 -6.81 -48.65
CA ASP A 111 0.67 -7.71 -47.87
C ASP A 111 0.47 -9.18 -48.36
N GLY A 112 1.57 -9.84 -48.73
CA GLY A 112 1.59 -11.28 -49.04
C GLY A 112 1.65 -11.67 -50.52
N GLU A 113 1.53 -10.76 -51.46
CA GLU A 113 1.75 -11.03 -52.88
C GLU A 113 3.07 -10.45 -53.37
N LYS A 114 3.80 -11.19 -54.21
CA LYS A 114 4.89 -10.65 -55.04
C LYS A 114 4.34 -9.42 -55.74
N GLU A 115 5.12 -8.33 -55.78
CA GLU A 115 4.78 -7.05 -56.43
C GLU A 115 3.87 -7.25 -57.65
N THR A 116 2.57 -7.14 -57.44
CA THR A 116 1.62 -7.09 -58.57
C THR A 116 1.72 -5.72 -59.16
N THR A 117 1.98 -5.70 -60.47
CA THR A 117 2.10 -4.51 -61.32
C THR A 117 0.76 -3.78 -61.53
N GLU A 118 -0.33 -4.28 -60.94
CA GLU A 118 -1.63 -3.62 -61.01
C GLU A 118 -1.71 -2.48 -59.97
N ARG A 119 -1.91 -1.27 -60.48
CA ARG A 119 -2.08 -0.05 -59.66
C ARG A 119 -3.52 -0.01 -59.19
N LEU A 120 -3.65 -0.01 -57.85
CA LEU A 120 -4.93 -0.01 -57.17
C LEU A 120 -5.25 1.37 -56.60
N ASP A 121 -6.29 2.05 -57.13
CA ASP A 121 -6.80 3.33 -56.63
C ASP A 121 -7.68 3.16 -55.41
N LYS A 122 -8.15 1.93 -55.18
CA LYS A 122 -9.05 1.56 -54.08
C LYS A 122 -8.71 0.17 -53.59
N VAL A 123 -8.67 0.02 -52.25
CA VAL A 123 -8.44 -1.25 -51.55
C VAL A 123 -9.43 -1.43 -50.43
N GLU A 124 -10.00 -2.64 -50.34
CA GLU A 124 -10.83 -3.00 -49.22
C GLU A 124 -10.09 -3.95 -48.24
N ARG A 125 -10.11 -3.65 -46.94
CA ARG A 125 -9.50 -4.42 -45.89
C ARG A 125 -10.52 -4.71 -44.78
N LYS A 126 -10.56 -5.93 -44.30
CA LYS A 126 -11.41 -6.31 -43.16
C LYS A 126 -10.66 -6.06 -41.85
N THR A 127 -11.35 -5.52 -40.86
CA THR A 127 -10.77 -5.34 -39.52
C THR A 127 -10.47 -6.68 -38.85
N ASP A 128 -9.35 -6.73 -38.15
CA ASP A 128 -8.97 -7.86 -37.30
C ASP A 128 -9.79 -7.94 -36.00
N ALA A 129 -9.43 -8.85 -35.07
CA ALA A 129 -10.08 -9.01 -33.77
C ALA A 129 -10.00 -7.75 -32.91
N SER A 130 -9.06 -6.85 -33.21
CA SER A 130 -8.79 -5.57 -32.54
C SER A 130 -9.53 -4.41 -33.20
N GLY A 131 -10.36 -4.66 -34.20
CA GLY A 131 -11.04 -3.66 -35.01
C GLY A 131 -10.10 -2.84 -35.88
N ILE A 132 -8.89 -3.33 -36.19
CA ILE A 132 -7.85 -2.63 -36.94
C ILE A 132 -7.84 -3.08 -38.39
N ALA A 133 -7.80 -2.12 -39.32
CA ALA A 133 -7.47 -2.32 -40.71
C ALA A 133 -6.25 -1.47 -41.10
N SER A 134 -5.31 -2.04 -41.85
CA SER A 134 -4.08 -1.37 -42.28
C SER A 134 -3.79 -1.56 -43.75
N VAL A 135 -3.10 -0.54 -44.35
CA VAL A 135 -2.67 -0.59 -45.73
C VAL A 135 -1.31 0.12 -45.89
N ARG A 136 -0.43 -0.39 -46.73
CA ARG A 136 0.82 0.27 -47.16
C ARG A 136 0.65 0.99 -48.48
N ILE A 137 1.37 2.07 -48.66
CA ILE A 137 1.29 2.91 -49.83
C ILE A 137 2.69 3.13 -50.39
N ARG A 138 2.85 3.03 -51.71
CA ARG A 138 3.99 3.52 -52.46
C ARG A 138 3.60 4.85 -53.11
N LEU A 139 4.40 5.89 -52.97
CA LEU A 139 4.17 7.19 -53.61
C LEU A 139 4.45 7.09 -55.10
N GLY A 140 3.72 7.90 -55.90
CA GLY A 140 4.01 8.11 -57.31
C GLY A 140 5.30 8.93 -57.55
N ASN A 141 5.66 9.08 -58.83
CA ASN A 141 6.89 9.77 -59.20
C ASN A 141 6.82 11.30 -59.11
N LYS A 142 5.63 11.89 -59.00
CA LYS A 142 5.45 13.34 -58.86
C LYS A 142 5.39 13.82 -57.42
N ASN A 143 5.94 15.02 -57.21
CA ASN A 143 5.78 15.73 -55.95
C ASN A 143 4.34 16.22 -55.76
N GLY A 144 3.83 16.18 -54.52
CA GLY A 144 2.50 16.67 -54.20
C GLY A 144 1.96 16.22 -52.88
N ASP A 145 0.79 16.76 -52.50
CA ASP A 145 0.03 16.29 -51.36
C ASP A 145 -1.15 15.40 -51.81
N TRP A 146 -1.30 14.30 -51.13
CA TRP A 146 -2.31 13.29 -51.41
C TRP A 146 -3.22 13.09 -50.18
N ARG A 147 -4.53 12.98 -50.44
CA ARG A 147 -5.49 12.63 -49.43
C ARG A 147 -5.97 11.22 -49.65
N ILE A 148 -5.97 10.44 -48.60
CA ILE A 148 -6.47 9.06 -48.58
C ILE A 148 -7.66 9.01 -47.62
N GLU A 149 -8.79 8.56 -48.12
CA GLU A 149 -10.00 8.39 -47.35
C GLU A 149 -10.17 6.92 -46.98
N ALA A 150 -10.31 6.63 -45.70
CA ALA A 150 -10.74 5.32 -45.17
C ALA A 150 -12.21 5.44 -44.82
N SER A 151 -13.08 4.68 -45.48
CA SER A 151 -14.53 4.77 -45.28
C SER A 151 -15.16 3.40 -44.99
N ILE A 152 -16.27 3.45 -44.25
CA ILE A 152 -17.11 2.29 -43.92
C ILE A 152 -18.54 2.64 -44.34
N PRO A 153 -19.16 1.83 -45.24
CA PRO A 153 -20.55 2.02 -45.59
C PRO A 153 -21.49 1.74 -44.42
N ARG A 154 -22.55 2.53 -44.26
CA ARG A 154 -23.59 2.37 -43.26
C ARG A 154 -24.96 2.33 -43.87
N ASP A 155 -25.69 1.24 -43.65
CA ASP A 155 -27.04 1.09 -44.15
C ASP A 155 -27.97 2.21 -43.68
N GLY A 156 -28.46 3.01 -44.64
CA GLY A 156 -29.41 4.11 -44.43
C GLY A 156 -28.88 5.34 -43.66
N ARG A 157 -27.54 5.48 -43.45
CA ARG A 157 -26.90 6.62 -42.83
C ARG A 157 -25.67 7.08 -43.61
N LYS A 158 -25.18 8.29 -43.32
CA LYS A 158 -23.91 8.79 -43.88
C LYS A 158 -22.77 7.83 -43.48
N ASP A 159 -21.93 7.49 -44.46
CA ASP A 159 -20.72 6.69 -44.25
C ASP A 159 -19.81 7.31 -43.18
N LEU A 160 -19.07 6.46 -42.48
CA LEU A 160 -18.01 6.91 -41.59
C LEU A 160 -16.75 7.02 -42.38
N ASP A 161 -16.10 8.19 -42.38
CA ASP A 161 -14.88 8.44 -43.08
C ASP A 161 -13.81 9.06 -42.17
N GLU A 162 -12.56 8.69 -42.44
CA GLU A 162 -11.36 9.25 -41.82
C GLU A 162 -10.36 9.58 -42.91
N GLN A 163 -9.71 10.75 -42.82
CA GLN A 163 -8.81 11.23 -43.86
C GLN A 163 -7.35 11.21 -43.41
N PHE A 164 -6.49 10.69 -44.28
CA PHE A 164 -5.05 10.77 -44.15
C PHE A 164 -4.50 11.74 -45.18
N ARG A 165 -3.47 12.50 -44.78
CA ARG A 165 -2.68 13.34 -45.69
C ARG A 165 -1.26 12.81 -45.76
N VAL A 166 -0.75 12.72 -46.99
CA VAL A 166 0.59 12.21 -47.29
C VAL A 166 1.25 13.14 -48.29
N VAL A 167 2.54 13.40 -48.12
CA VAL A 167 3.29 14.35 -48.98
C VAL A 167 4.44 13.64 -49.66
N SER A 168 4.57 13.83 -50.97
CA SER A 168 5.69 13.34 -51.79
C SER A 168 6.69 14.48 -52.10
N GLY A 169 7.99 14.16 -52.06
CA GLY A 169 9.08 15.10 -52.39
C GLY A 169 9.69 15.85 -51.20
N VAL A 170 9.31 15.51 -49.96
CA VAL A 170 9.81 16.14 -48.75
C VAL A 170 10.37 15.11 -47.80
N GLU A 171 11.59 15.34 -47.34
CA GLU A 171 12.21 14.60 -46.22
C GLU A 171 12.29 15.53 -45.00
N LYS A 172 11.72 15.12 -43.89
CA LYS A 172 11.84 15.83 -42.62
C LYS A 172 13.14 15.40 -41.94
N LEU A 173 14.05 16.36 -41.74
CA LEU A 173 15.33 16.11 -41.07
C LEU A 173 15.23 16.21 -39.53
N ALA A 174 14.14 16.84 -39.03
CA ALA A 174 13.87 17.01 -37.61
C ALA A 174 12.36 16.83 -37.37
N ASP A 175 11.93 15.68 -36.90
CA ASP A 175 10.51 15.39 -36.56
C ASP A 175 10.43 14.45 -35.35
N ASN A 176 9.34 14.52 -34.59
CA ASN A 176 9.13 13.73 -33.41
C ASN A 176 10.23 13.88 -32.35
N ILE A 177 10.80 15.09 -32.23
CA ILE A 177 11.83 15.40 -31.24
C ILE A 177 11.18 15.63 -29.87
N GLU A 178 11.76 14.98 -28.86
CA GLU A 178 11.42 15.18 -27.43
C GLU A 178 12.41 16.17 -26.83
N ALA A 179 11.91 17.23 -26.19
CA ALA A 179 12.72 18.28 -25.59
C ALA A 179 12.06 18.81 -24.30
N VAL A 180 12.82 19.53 -23.49
CA VAL A 180 12.30 20.18 -22.29
C VAL A 180 11.49 21.43 -22.65
N VAL A 181 10.48 21.77 -21.85
CA VAL A 181 9.75 23.04 -22.00
C VAL A 181 10.71 24.24 -22.05
N GLY A 182 10.40 25.21 -22.85
CA GLY A 182 11.23 26.41 -23.04
C GLY A 182 12.52 26.20 -23.87
N SER A 183 12.84 24.97 -24.32
CA SER A 183 14.04 24.73 -25.12
C SER A 183 13.87 25.12 -26.57
N GLU A 184 14.99 25.42 -27.20
CA GLU A 184 15.09 25.80 -28.59
C GLU A 184 15.45 24.59 -29.47
N ILE A 185 14.68 24.32 -30.52
CA ILE A 185 14.81 23.13 -31.39
C ILE A 185 14.96 23.57 -32.81
N PRO A 186 16.06 23.21 -33.52
CA PRO A 186 16.22 23.49 -34.91
C PRO A 186 15.29 22.66 -35.79
N ILE A 187 14.55 23.29 -36.69
CA ILE A 187 13.69 22.64 -37.67
C ILE A 187 14.37 22.69 -39.04
N ALA A 188 14.53 21.54 -39.67
CA ALA A 188 15.06 21.41 -40.99
C ALA A 188 14.26 20.41 -41.84
N LEU A 189 14.14 20.72 -43.12
CA LEU A 189 13.58 19.83 -44.14
C LEU A 189 14.41 19.85 -45.41
N ARG A 190 14.36 18.77 -46.17
CA ARG A 190 14.99 18.63 -47.48
C ARG A 190 13.92 18.47 -48.54
N LEU A 191 14.06 19.20 -49.63
CA LEU A 191 13.20 19.11 -50.81
C LEU A 191 13.95 18.45 -51.94
N GLN A 192 13.36 17.40 -52.52
CA GLN A 192 13.90 16.69 -53.68
C GLN A 192 12.78 16.40 -54.68
N ALA A 193 13.10 16.46 -55.96
CA ALA A 193 12.23 16.02 -57.06
C ALA A 193 12.90 14.88 -57.82
N ARG A 194 12.11 13.92 -58.33
CA ARG A 194 12.57 12.85 -59.21
C ARG A 194 12.46 13.31 -60.64
N ARG A 195 13.62 13.31 -61.37
CA ARG A 195 13.63 13.61 -62.79
C ARG A 195 13.24 12.37 -63.63
N ASP A 196 12.96 12.57 -64.89
CA ASP A 196 12.58 11.52 -65.83
C ASP A 196 13.62 10.40 -65.98
N ASN A 197 14.89 10.67 -65.66
CA ASN A 197 15.98 9.68 -65.56
C ASN A 197 15.99 8.85 -64.32
N GLY A 198 15.06 9.09 -63.41
CA GLY A 198 14.94 8.39 -62.12
C GLY A 198 15.82 8.94 -60.99
N GLU A 199 16.68 9.93 -61.22
CA GLU A 199 17.53 10.54 -60.21
C GLU A 199 16.78 11.55 -59.35
N LEU A 200 17.09 11.58 -58.06
CA LEU A 200 16.57 12.57 -57.10
C LEU A 200 17.46 13.82 -57.11
N THR A 201 16.91 14.96 -57.51
CA THR A 201 17.62 16.25 -57.56
C THR A 201 17.09 17.17 -56.46
N PRO A 202 17.99 17.86 -55.72
CA PRO A 202 17.61 18.85 -54.72
C PRO A 202 16.90 20.04 -55.35
N LEU A 203 15.85 20.54 -54.73
CA LEU A 203 15.11 21.74 -55.15
C LEU A 203 15.70 22.97 -54.45
N GLU A 204 16.57 23.71 -55.14
CA GLU A 204 17.17 24.95 -54.65
C GLU A 204 16.21 26.15 -54.82
N GLY A 205 16.30 27.14 -53.90
CA GLY A 205 15.62 28.42 -53.96
C GLY A 205 14.12 28.41 -53.67
N ARG A 206 13.56 27.28 -53.26
CA ARG A 206 12.13 27.18 -52.91
C ARG A 206 11.83 27.88 -51.59
N THR A 207 10.82 28.76 -51.58
CA THR A 207 10.38 29.42 -50.35
C THR A 207 9.52 28.51 -49.50
N VAL A 208 9.91 28.35 -48.24
CA VAL A 208 9.19 27.56 -47.25
C VAL A 208 8.66 28.50 -46.16
N HIS A 209 7.35 28.45 -45.90
CA HIS A 209 6.68 29.15 -44.81
C HIS A 209 6.42 28.20 -43.71
N MET A 210 6.78 28.58 -42.45
CA MET A 210 6.48 27.81 -41.28
C MET A 210 5.62 28.60 -40.29
N ARG A 211 4.62 27.94 -39.73
CA ARG A 211 3.77 28.50 -38.65
C ARG A 211 3.39 27.48 -37.64
N ILE A 212 3.19 27.94 -36.41
CA ILE A 212 2.67 27.08 -35.33
C ILE A 212 1.21 26.76 -35.65
N ALA A 213 0.90 25.47 -35.80
CA ALA A 213 -0.44 24.97 -36.15
C ALA A 213 -1.20 24.42 -34.94
N GLY A 214 -0.50 24.10 -33.87
CA GLY A 214 -1.10 23.61 -32.62
C GLY A 214 -0.10 23.62 -31.49
N GLU A 215 -0.56 24.05 -30.32
CA GLU A 215 0.19 24.08 -29.09
C GLU A 215 -0.75 23.72 -27.92
N PRO A 216 -0.25 23.25 -26.74
CA PRO A 216 -1.05 23.02 -25.57
C PRO A 216 -1.80 24.29 -25.13
N PRO A 217 -2.98 24.19 -24.47
CA PRO A 217 -3.79 25.35 -24.06
C PRO A 217 -2.99 26.33 -23.21
N ILE A 218 -2.92 27.61 -23.64
CA ILE A 218 -1.99 28.63 -23.14
C ILE A 218 -2.37 29.13 -21.73
N ARG A 219 -1.43 28.95 -20.80
CA ARG A 219 -1.27 29.73 -19.54
C ARG A 219 0.22 29.84 -19.30
N GLY A 220 0.90 30.84 -19.85
CA GLY A 220 2.34 31.05 -19.80
C GLY A 220 2.86 31.59 -21.14
N GLU A 221 4.16 31.54 -21.35
CA GLU A 221 4.75 31.97 -22.59
C GLU A 221 4.39 31.01 -23.74
N PRO A 222 3.85 31.50 -24.84
CA PRO A 222 3.51 30.69 -26.01
C PRO A 222 4.79 30.27 -26.75
N ALA A 223 4.67 29.19 -27.54
CA ALA A 223 5.76 28.82 -28.44
C ALA A 223 6.03 29.89 -29.48
N SER A 224 7.29 30.09 -29.86
CA SER A 224 7.69 31.04 -30.86
C SER A 224 8.54 30.39 -31.95
N LEU A 225 8.45 30.94 -33.17
CA LEU A 225 9.29 30.55 -34.33
C LEU A 225 10.09 31.75 -34.76
N ASN A 226 11.39 31.62 -34.78
CA ASN A 226 12.25 32.55 -35.52
C ASN A 226 12.21 32.19 -37.02
N ASN A 227 12.61 33.13 -37.88
CA ASN A 227 12.83 32.95 -39.32
C ASN A 227 11.72 32.13 -40.03
N ARG A 228 10.47 32.60 -39.93
CA ARG A 228 9.26 31.88 -40.42
C ARG A 228 9.24 31.66 -41.94
N ARG A 229 10.01 32.47 -42.73
CA ARG A 229 10.10 32.38 -44.17
C ARG A 229 11.57 32.30 -44.59
N ALA A 230 11.97 31.22 -45.26
CA ALA A 230 13.32 31.05 -45.77
C ALA A 230 13.33 30.18 -47.03
N LYS A 231 14.38 30.33 -47.85
CA LYS A 231 14.57 29.55 -49.07
C LYS A 231 15.46 28.32 -48.83
N THR A 232 15.24 27.27 -49.63
CA THR A 232 16.12 26.08 -49.63
C THR A 232 17.46 26.40 -50.26
N GLY A 233 18.55 25.83 -49.72
CA GLY A 233 19.91 25.97 -50.30
C GLY A 233 20.14 25.05 -51.48
N LYS A 234 21.39 25.06 -52.00
CA LYS A 234 21.85 24.21 -53.12
C LYS A 234 21.67 22.72 -52.87
N ASP A 235 21.70 22.31 -51.62
CA ASP A 235 21.47 20.93 -51.13
C ASP A 235 19.97 20.59 -51.02
N GLY A 236 19.09 21.50 -51.42
CA GLY A 236 17.65 21.38 -51.23
C GLY A 236 17.22 21.50 -49.77
N VAL A 237 18.13 21.77 -48.83
CA VAL A 237 17.83 21.81 -47.42
C VAL A 237 17.49 23.22 -46.98
N ARG A 238 16.37 23.35 -46.26
CA ARG A 238 16.01 24.54 -45.52
C ARG A 238 16.47 24.40 -44.08
N LYS A 239 17.38 25.28 -43.62
CA LYS A 239 17.92 25.39 -42.27
C LYS A 239 17.64 26.78 -41.69
N GLY A 240 17.92 26.96 -40.39
CA GLY A 240 17.88 28.23 -39.70
C GLY A 240 16.51 28.70 -39.26
N THR A 241 15.61 27.77 -38.98
CA THR A 241 14.39 28.02 -38.18
C THR A 241 14.49 27.26 -36.90
N ASP A 242 14.35 27.97 -35.80
CA ASP A 242 14.32 27.38 -34.48
C ASP A 242 12.93 27.57 -33.86
N LEU A 243 12.42 26.52 -33.29
CA LEU A 243 11.20 26.52 -32.49
C LEU A 243 11.59 26.63 -31.03
N THR A 244 11.26 27.74 -30.39
CA THR A 244 11.30 27.84 -28.94
C THR A 244 9.98 27.28 -28.40
N LEU A 245 10.04 26.19 -27.66
CA LEU A 245 8.86 25.59 -27.00
C LEU A 245 8.33 26.53 -25.92
N GLY A 246 7.01 26.56 -25.72
CA GLY A 246 6.40 27.29 -24.64
C GLY A 246 6.61 26.61 -23.29
N ASP A 247 6.12 27.23 -22.20
CA ASP A 247 6.27 26.77 -20.81
C ASP A 247 5.44 25.50 -20.46
N ARG A 248 4.70 24.92 -21.41
CA ARG A 248 3.85 23.79 -21.17
C ARG A 248 4.30 22.50 -21.82
N ALA A 249 4.25 21.44 -21.01
CA ALA A 249 4.38 20.09 -21.53
C ALA A 249 3.20 19.73 -22.44
N GLY A 250 3.51 19.07 -23.55
CA GLY A 250 2.54 18.61 -24.52
C GLY A 250 3.05 18.58 -25.95
N ILE A 251 2.13 18.38 -26.88
CA ILE A 251 2.46 18.25 -28.29
C ILE A 251 2.37 19.62 -28.99
N TYR A 252 3.48 20.04 -29.58
CA TYR A 252 3.58 21.21 -30.45
C TYR A 252 3.62 20.77 -31.90
N ARG A 253 2.86 21.44 -32.75
CA ARG A 253 2.81 21.16 -34.20
C ARG A 253 3.20 22.38 -34.98
N VAL A 254 4.17 22.24 -35.88
CA VAL A 254 4.59 23.27 -36.83
C VAL A 254 4.17 22.82 -38.21
N LEU A 255 3.40 23.67 -38.88
CA LEU A 255 3.01 23.49 -40.28
C LEU A 255 4.01 24.18 -41.19
N ALA A 256 4.56 23.43 -42.15
CA ALA A 256 5.37 23.98 -43.22
C ALA A 256 4.58 23.95 -44.55
N GLU A 257 4.63 25.02 -45.31
CA GLU A 257 4.04 25.18 -46.65
C GLU A 257 5.13 25.66 -47.60
N ILE A 258 5.19 25.04 -48.78
CA ILE A 258 6.20 25.34 -49.82
C ILE A 258 5.50 26.04 -50.98
N GLU A 259 5.98 27.19 -51.35
CA GLU A 259 5.48 27.94 -52.55
C GLU A 259 5.78 27.16 -53.85
N GLY A 260 4.75 27.02 -54.70
CA GLY A 260 4.89 26.43 -56.03
C GLY A 260 5.57 27.38 -57.01
N ASN A 261 6.11 26.83 -58.11
CA ASN A 261 6.59 27.59 -59.33
C ASN A 261 5.78 27.10 -60.48
N GLU A 262 6.10 27.62 -61.72
CA GLU A 262 5.44 27.23 -62.94
C GLU A 262 5.53 25.72 -63.24
N ASP A 263 6.63 25.06 -62.87
CA ASP A 263 6.89 23.65 -63.15
C ASP A 263 6.43 22.69 -61.98
N ASP A 264 6.30 23.19 -60.72
CA ASP A 264 5.97 22.37 -59.58
C ASP A 264 4.82 22.99 -58.77
N PRO A 265 3.78 22.22 -58.44
CA PRO A 265 2.66 22.70 -57.62
C PRO A 265 3.10 23.03 -56.20
N PRO A 266 2.37 23.92 -55.46
CA PRO A 266 2.65 24.21 -54.06
C PRO A 266 2.40 22.98 -53.19
N ILE A 267 3.34 22.70 -52.28
CA ILE A 267 3.20 21.58 -51.31
C ILE A 267 2.74 22.14 -49.99
N ARG A 268 1.61 21.67 -49.51
CA ARG A 268 0.98 22.12 -48.26
C ARG A 268 0.76 20.94 -47.27
N GLY A 269 0.71 21.28 -46.01
CA GLY A 269 0.31 20.32 -45.00
C GLY A 269 1.43 19.44 -44.41
N ILE A 270 2.70 19.89 -44.51
CA ILE A 270 3.84 19.25 -43.89
C ILE A 270 3.78 19.60 -42.39
N ILE A 271 3.49 18.62 -41.52
CA ILE A 271 3.39 18.87 -40.09
C ILE A 271 4.57 18.22 -39.38
N PHE A 272 5.38 19.05 -38.69
CA PHE A 272 6.37 18.61 -37.72
C PHE A 272 5.72 18.48 -36.34
N THR A 273 6.09 17.45 -35.61
CA THR A 273 5.58 17.21 -34.25
C THR A 273 6.74 17.26 -33.27
N PHE A 274 6.60 18.06 -32.22
CA PHE A 274 7.58 18.17 -31.14
C PHE A 274 6.87 17.92 -29.85
N MET A 275 7.58 17.28 -28.93
CA MET A 275 7.03 16.94 -27.62
C MET A 275 7.80 17.66 -26.52
N ALA A 276 7.13 18.54 -25.79
CA ALA A 276 7.70 19.25 -24.67
C ALA A 276 7.42 18.48 -23.38
N ILE A 277 8.46 18.24 -22.58
CA ILE A 277 8.37 17.55 -21.29
C ILE A 277 8.82 18.49 -20.18
N ASP A 278 8.02 18.56 -19.11
CA ASP A 278 8.34 19.30 -17.89
C ASP A 278 8.69 18.31 -16.75
N TRP A 279 9.97 17.96 -16.67
CA TRP A 279 10.47 17.03 -15.65
C TRP A 279 10.23 17.52 -14.21
N LEU A 280 10.34 18.83 -13.98
CA LEU A 280 10.10 19.39 -12.65
C LEU A 280 8.65 19.22 -12.22
N ARG A 281 7.73 19.53 -13.12
CA ARG A 281 6.29 19.35 -12.89
C ARG A 281 5.93 17.89 -12.67
N ILE A 282 6.47 16.97 -13.47
CA ILE A 282 6.29 15.52 -13.30
C ILE A 282 6.75 15.10 -11.90
N ALA A 283 7.95 15.53 -11.49
CA ALA A 283 8.50 15.20 -10.19
C ALA A 283 7.63 15.75 -9.04
N ILE A 284 7.11 16.98 -9.19
CA ILE A 284 6.21 17.60 -8.21
C ILE A 284 4.88 16.83 -8.16
N GLU A 285 4.22 16.58 -9.28
CA GLU A 285 2.92 15.91 -9.34
C GLU A 285 3.00 14.49 -8.75
N ILE A 286 4.05 13.73 -9.08
CA ILE A 286 4.26 12.39 -8.53
C ILE A 286 4.57 12.47 -7.02
N SER A 287 5.46 13.39 -6.60
CA SER A 287 5.83 13.51 -5.18
C SER A 287 4.65 13.96 -4.31
N VAL A 288 3.93 14.99 -4.75
CA VAL A 288 2.75 15.52 -4.03
C VAL A 288 1.62 14.48 -4.02
N GLY A 289 1.39 13.81 -5.16
CA GLY A 289 0.42 12.72 -5.25
C GLY A 289 0.74 11.58 -4.28
N LEU A 290 2.02 11.18 -4.19
CA LEU A 290 2.48 10.14 -3.27
C LEU A 290 2.30 10.56 -1.81
N ILE A 291 2.67 11.80 -1.46
CA ILE A 291 2.52 12.33 -0.09
C ILE A 291 1.04 12.36 0.29
N PHE A 292 0.17 12.90 -0.57
CA PHE A 292 -1.27 12.95 -0.29
C PHE A 292 -1.91 11.57 -0.22
N PHE A 293 -1.43 10.61 -1.03
CA PHE A 293 -1.89 9.22 -0.93
C PHE A 293 -1.56 8.62 0.44
N LEU A 294 -0.29 8.75 0.88
CA LEU A 294 0.14 8.23 2.18
C LEU A 294 -0.60 8.91 3.35
N LEU A 295 -0.81 10.22 3.26
CA LEU A 295 -1.60 10.97 4.25
C LEU A 295 -3.07 10.53 4.25
N GLY A 296 -3.67 10.37 3.07
CA GLY A 296 -5.05 9.91 2.91
C GLY A 296 -5.27 8.53 3.51
N VAL A 297 -4.40 7.57 3.19
CA VAL A 297 -4.44 6.21 3.75
C VAL A 297 -4.22 6.24 5.27
N ARG A 298 -3.31 7.08 5.76
CA ARG A 298 -3.06 7.23 7.20
C ARG A 298 -4.27 7.83 7.93
N PHE A 299 -4.92 8.85 7.36
CA PHE A 299 -6.15 9.42 7.94
C PHE A 299 -7.28 8.40 7.94
N LEU A 300 -7.43 7.65 6.85
CA LEU A 300 -8.42 6.60 6.72
C LEU A 300 -8.21 5.51 7.79
N ALA A 301 -6.99 4.99 7.92
CA ALA A 301 -6.64 3.97 8.90
C ALA A 301 -6.83 4.45 10.34
N ASN A 302 -6.35 5.66 10.67
CA ASN A 302 -6.53 6.24 12.01
C ASN A 302 -8.00 6.55 12.31
N GLY A 303 -8.76 7.03 11.32
CA GLY A 303 -10.18 7.26 11.47
C GLY A 303 -10.95 5.98 11.80
N PHE A 304 -10.68 4.90 11.08
CA PHE A 304 -11.27 3.59 11.37
C PHE A 304 -10.82 3.03 12.72
N LEU A 305 -9.56 3.25 13.10
CA LEU A 305 -9.05 2.80 14.40
C LEU A 305 -9.80 3.47 15.57
N ILE A 306 -10.09 4.76 15.45
CA ILE A 306 -10.87 5.50 16.46
C ILE A 306 -12.31 4.99 16.53
N VAL A 307 -12.96 4.77 15.37
CA VAL A 307 -14.36 4.37 15.30
C VAL A 307 -14.55 2.90 15.68
N LEU A 308 -13.71 2.01 15.20
CA LEU A 308 -13.86 0.55 15.33
C LEU A 308 -12.96 -0.06 16.42
N GLY A 309 -11.95 0.67 16.91
CA GLY A 309 -11.01 0.16 17.89
C GLY A 309 -11.64 -0.49 19.13
N PRO A 310 -12.62 0.15 19.79
CA PRO A 310 -13.31 -0.43 20.93
C PRO A 310 -14.02 -1.76 20.64
N TYR A 311 -14.58 -1.89 19.42
CA TYR A 311 -15.27 -3.13 18.99
C TYR A 311 -14.29 -4.24 18.60
N LEU A 312 -13.18 -3.88 17.95
CA LEU A 312 -12.10 -4.81 17.59
C LEU A 312 -11.55 -5.52 18.83
N HIS A 313 -11.40 -4.82 19.95
CA HIS A 313 -10.93 -5.38 21.21
C HIS A 313 -11.79 -6.56 21.69
N HIS A 314 -13.11 -6.38 21.73
CA HIS A 314 -14.02 -7.43 22.20
C HIS A 314 -14.13 -8.60 21.21
N ALA A 315 -13.94 -8.32 19.92
CA ALA A 315 -14.04 -9.31 18.86
C ALA A 315 -12.78 -10.15 18.71
N THR A 316 -11.57 -9.57 18.82
CA THR A 316 -10.30 -10.26 18.57
C THR A 316 -10.08 -11.45 19.51
N GLY A 317 -10.43 -11.35 20.77
CA GLY A 317 -10.32 -12.45 21.73
C GLY A 317 -11.19 -13.68 21.39
N ARG A 318 -12.40 -13.44 20.85
CA ARG A 318 -13.30 -14.50 20.36
C ARG A 318 -12.87 -15.04 19.00
N MET A 319 -12.45 -14.15 18.09
CA MET A 319 -12.00 -14.50 16.75
C MET A 319 -10.71 -15.31 16.76
N ALA A 320 -9.79 -15.02 17.70
CA ALA A 320 -8.53 -15.75 17.83
C ALA A 320 -8.69 -17.21 18.29
N LYS A 321 -9.84 -17.58 18.87
CA LYS A 321 -10.13 -18.95 19.29
C LYS A 321 -10.54 -19.87 18.13
N ASN A 322 -11.05 -19.31 17.03
CA ASN A 322 -11.49 -20.05 15.85
C ASN A 322 -10.81 -19.48 14.62
N ARG A 323 -10.10 -20.31 13.85
CA ARG A 323 -9.33 -19.89 12.66
C ARG A 323 -10.21 -19.27 11.58
N ILE A 324 -11.40 -19.81 11.34
CA ILE A 324 -12.32 -19.32 10.32
C ILE A 324 -12.89 -17.95 10.73
N LEU A 325 -13.34 -17.81 11.98
CA LEU A 325 -13.80 -16.53 12.51
C LEU A 325 -12.67 -15.49 12.52
N GLY A 326 -11.43 -15.92 12.85
CA GLY A 326 -10.23 -15.09 12.74
C GLY A 326 -9.98 -14.64 11.30
N TYR A 327 -10.10 -15.55 10.35
CA TYR A 327 -9.94 -15.23 8.92
C TYR A 327 -10.96 -14.19 8.43
N LEU A 328 -12.23 -14.38 8.74
CA LEU A 328 -13.30 -13.42 8.39
C LEU A 328 -13.10 -12.07 9.07
N GLY A 329 -12.72 -12.06 10.35
CA GLY A 329 -12.37 -10.84 11.07
C GLY A 329 -11.13 -10.15 10.51
N GLY A 330 -10.16 -10.94 10.06
CA GLY A 330 -8.97 -10.45 9.36
C GLY A 330 -9.31 -9.79 8.02
N ILE A 331 -10.20 -10.38 7.22
CA ILE A 331 -10.70 -9.77 5.98
C ILE A 331 -11.32 -8.40 6.27
N LEU A 332 -12.21 -8.33 7.27
CA LEU A 332 -12.83 -7.07 7.66
C LEU A 332 -11.79 -6.03 8.12
N ALA A 333 -10.82 -6.44 8.94
CA ALA A 333 -9.73 -5.57 9.36
C ALA A 333 -8.88 -5.10 8.17
N GLY A 334 -8.52 -5.99 7.23
CA GLY A 334 -7.78 -5.66 6.01
C GLY A 334 -8.51 -4.65 5.13
N ILE A 335 -9.83 -4.82 4.92
CA ILE A 335 -10.68 -3.86 4.21
C ILE A 335 -10.71 -2.52 4.94
N THR A 336 -10.84 -2.54 6.27
CA THR A 336 -10.94 -1.34 7.10
C THR A 336 -9.65 -0.53 7.08
N PHE A 337 -8.52 -1.18 7.34
CA PHE A 337 -7.21 -0.52 7.41
C PHE A 337 -6.52 -0.38 6.04
N GLN A 338 -7.08 -0.93 4.99
CA GLN A 338 -6.57 -0.88 3.62
C GLN A 338 -5.09 -1.34 3.49
N SER A 339 -4.59 -2.08 4.48
CA SER A 339 -3.18 -2.49 4.57
C SER A 339 -3.02 -3.72 5.47
N HIS A 340 -2.57 -4.82 4.90
CA HIS A 340 -2.20 -5.99 5.69
C HIS A 340 -1.01 -5.72 6.61
N SER A 341 -0.05 -4.86 6.20
CA SER A 341 1.12 -4.50 7.04
C SER A 341 0.71 -3.75 8.30
N THR A 342 -0.30 -2.88 8.21
CA THR A 342 -0.88 -2.16 9.36
C THR A 342 -1.56 -3.14 10.31
N VAL A 343 -2.44 -4.00 9.79
CA VAL A 343 -3.11 -5.05 10.60
C VAL A 343 -2.07 -5.95 11.26
N THR A 344 -1.07 -6.41 10.50
CA THR A 344 0.03 -7.25 11.03
C THR A 344 0.79 -6.54 12.16
N SER A 345 1.03 -5.23 12.03
CA SER A 345 1.69 -4.43 13.07
C SER A 345 0.90 -4.44 14.37
N HIS A 346 -0.43 -4.26 14.30
CA HIS A 346 -1.31 -4.34 15.47
C HIS A 346 -1.37 -5.77 16.05
N LEU A 347 -1.45 -6.79 15.19
CA LEU A 347 -1.38 -8.19 15.65
C LEU A 347 -0.05 -8.50 16.35
N MET A 348 1.07 -8.00 15.81
CA MET A 348 2.38 -8.10 16.46
C MET A 348 2.39 -7.41 17.82
N SER A 349 1.75 -6.24 17.96
CA SER A 349 1.62 -5.55 19.24
C SER A 349 0.77 -6.35 20.24
N PHE A 350 -0.34 -6.96 19.78
CA PHE A 350 -1.16 -7.83 20.62
C PHE A 350 -0.42 -9.10 21.06
N VAL A 351 0.36 -9.72 20.18
CA VAL A 351 1.18 -10.88 20.53
C VAL A 351 2.31 -10.48 21.45
N ASN A 352 2.96 -9.36 21.22
CA ASN A 352 4.03 -8.82 22.06
C ASN A 352 3.53 -8.51 23.49
N GLY A 353 2.33 -7.93 23.60
CA GLY A 353 1.69 -7.60 24.87
C GLY A 353 0.97 -8.77 25.55
N GLY A 354 1.09 -10.00 25.03
CA GLY A 354 0.44 -11.18 25.63
C GLY A 354 -1.07 -11.27 25.42
N LEU A 355 -1.69 -10.29 24.73
CA LEU A 355 -3.14 -10.25 24.49
C LEU A 355 -3.62 -11.35 23.54
N LEU A 356 -2.74 -11.81 22.64
CA LEU A 356 -2.99 -12.87 21.67
C LEU A 356 -1.82 -13.86 21.63
N LYS A 357 -2.14 -15.16 21.51
CA LYS A 357 -1.12 -16.17 21.15
C LYS A 357 -0.83 -16.08 19.65
N SER A 358 0.42 -16.29 19.23
CA SER A 358 0.85 -16.26 17.82
C SER A 358 0.00 -17.17 16.91
N ARG A 359 -0.41 -18.35 17.40
CA ARG A 359 -1.32 -19.26 16.67
C ARG A 359 -2.71 -18.66 16.43
N GLY A 360 -3.26 -17.91 17.39
CA GLY A 360 -4.55 -17.23 17.26
C GLY A 360 -4.49 -16.04 16.30
N ALA A 361 -3.35 -15.37 16.22
CA ALA A 361 -3.13 -14.26 15.32
C ALA A 361 -3.08 -14.67 13.82
N MET A 362 -2.72 -15.95 13.53
CA MET A 362 -2.57 -16.42 12.14
C MET A 362 -3.84 -16.30 11.30
N GLY A 363 -5.02 -16.64 11.84
CA GLY A 363 -6.28 -16.49 11.11
C GLY A 363 -6.55 -15.05 10.73
N LEU A 364 -6.41 -14.13 11.68
CA LEU A 364 -6.55 -12.68 11.46
C LEU A 364 -5.54 -12.15 10.43
N LEU A 365 -4.28 -12.59 10.50
CA LEU A 365 -3.22 -12.21 9.57
C LEU A 365 -3.54 -12.65 8.15
N LEU A 366 -3.91 -13.92 7.95
CA LEU A 366 -4.26 -14.48 6.65
C LEU A 366 -5.48 -13.78 6.04
N GLY A 367 -6.51 -13.49 6.86
CA GLY A 367 -7.66 -12.71 6.39
C GLY A 367 -7.28 -11.28 5.99
N ALA A 368 -6.37 -10.64 6.72
CA ALA A 368 -5.92 -9.29 6.42
C ALA A 368 -5.18 -9.19 5.08
N LEU A 369 -4.45 -10.26 4.66
CA LEU A 369 -3.83 -10.32 3.33
C LEU A 369 -4.88 -10.14 2.23
N LEU A 370 -5.98 -10.88 2.30
CA LEU A 370 -7.05 -10.79 1.31
C LEU A 370 -7.81 -9.47 1.42
N GLY A 371 -8.19 -9.05 2.64
CA GLY A 371 -8.97 -7.82 2.85
C GLY A 371 -8.25 -6.55 2.37
N ALA A 372 -6.92 -6.49 2.50
CA ALA A 372 -6.12 -5.36 2.06
C ALA A 372 -6.13 -5.13 0.53
N THR A 373 -6.52 -6.15 -0.26
CA THR A 373 -6.59 -6.01 -1.72
C THR A 373 -7.78 -5.18 -2.19
N ALA A 374 -8.70 -4.80 -1.31
CA ALA A 374 -9.88 -4.00 -1.66
C ALA A 374 -9.52 -2.61 -2.21
N LEU A 375 -8.49 -1.93 -1.68
CA LEU A 375 -8.11 -0.59 -2.12
C LEU A 375 -7.64 -0.55 -3.58
N PRO A 376 -6.70 -1.37 -4.05
CA PRO A 376 -6.36 -1.45 -5.46
C PRO A 376 -7.56 -1.74 -6.38
N GLN A 377 -8.50 -2.57 -5.95
CA GLN A 377 -9.72 -2.87 -6.70
C GLN A 377 -10.62 -1.62 -6.83
N ILE A 378 -10.83 -0.91 -5.73
CA ILE A 378 -11.64 0.32 -5.71
C ILE A 378 -11.02 1.38 -6.64
N LEU A 379 -9.71 1.57 -6.59
CA LEU A 379 -9.02 2.55 -7.44
C LEU A 379 -9.04 2.15 -8.93
N ALA A 380 -8.96 0.85 -9.24
CA ALA A 380 -9.07 0.37 -10.61
C ALA A 380 -10.46 0.60 -11.24
N LEU A 381 -11.51 0.82 -10.44
CA LEU A 381 -12.87 1.15 -10.90
C LEU A 381 -13.04 2.60 -11.39
N ARG A 382 -12.05 3.48 -11.22
CA ARG A 382 -12.07 4.90 -11.64
C ARG A 382 -13.32 5.64 -11.16
N ILE A 383 -13.51 5.68 -9.83
CA ILE A 383 -14.64 6.35 -9.19
C ILE A 383 -14.31 7.80 -8.79
N ASP A 384 -13.62 8.53 -9.66
CA ASP A 384 -13.11 9.89 -9.40
C ASP A 384 -14.21 10.88 -9.01
N PHE A 385 -15.46 10.63 -9.41
CA PHE A 385 -16.62 11.45 -9.05
C PHE A 385 -16.92 11.45 -7.54
N LEU A 386 -16.38 10.50 -6.77
CA LEU A 386 -16.55 10.45 -5.31
C LEU A 386 -15.54 11.32 -4.55
N ILE A 387 -14.51 11.88 -5.20
CA ILE A 387 -13.48 12.70 -4.54
C ILE A 387 -14.12 13.87 -3.79
N ALA A 388 -14.88 14.71 -4.49
CA ALA A 388 -15.47 15.90 -3.91
C ALA A 388 -16.55 15.57 -2.83
N PRO A 389 -17.49 14.62 -3.03
CA PRO A 389 -18.42 14.24 -1.99
C PRO A 389 -17.78 13.70 -0.72
N LEU A 390 -16.75 12.83 -0.84
CA LEU A 390 -16.08 12.26 0.32
C LEU A 390 -15.24 13.30 1.06
N ALA A 391 -14.46 14.10 0.34
CA ALA A 391 -13.66 15.16 0.96
C ALA A 391 -14.56 16.21 1.61
N GLY A 392 -15.64 16.64 0.92
CA GLY A 392 -16.60 17.61 1.43
C GLY A 392 -17.34 17.13 2.67
N LEU A 393 -17.78 15.85 2.69
CA LEU A 393 -18.39 15.24 3.87
C LEU A 393 -17.41 15.16 5.03
N GLY A 394 -16.16 14.77 4.75
CA GLY A 394 -15.10 14.74 5.75
C GLY A 394 -14.88 16.10 6.40
N LEU A 395 -14.77 17.17 5.61
CA LEU A 395 -14.63 18.54 6.10
C LEU A 395 -15.87 19.00 6.89
N LEU A 396 -17.07 18.70 6.40
CA LEU A 396 -18.32 19.02 7.09
C LEU A 396 -18.36 18.39 8.49
N LEU A 397 -17.98 17.12 8.59
CA LEU A 397 -18.00 16.39 9.86
C LEU A 397 -16.94 16.91 10.87
N ILE A 398 -15.86 17.57 10.42
CA ILE A 398 -14.88 18.19 11.32
C ILE A 398 -15.50 19.36 12.10
N VAL A 399 -16.42 20.10 11.48
CA VAL A 399 -17.08 21.27 12.08
C VAL A 399 -18.12 20.85 13.11
N LEU A 400 -18.65 19.63 13.03
CA LEU A 400 -19.66 19.14 13.98
C LEU A 400 -19.10 19.01 15.40
N PRO A 401 -19.89 19.34 16.44
CA PRO A 401 -19.51 19.10 17.83
C PRO A 401 -19.14 17.64 18.08
N ARG A 402 -18.10 17.38 18.82
CA ARG A 402 -17.59 16.02 19.13
C ARG A 402 -18.57 15.15 19.91
N SER A 403 -19.57 15.77 20.58
CA SER A 403 -20.68 15.06 21.22
C SER A 403 -21.53 14.25 20.23
N PHE A 404 -21.53 14.61 18.95
CA PHE A 404 -22.11 13.79 17.89
C PHE A 404 -21.09 12.71 17.52
N GLY A 405 -21.36 11.44 17.77
CA GLY A 405 -20.47 10.31 17.43
C GLY A 405 -20.04 10.25 15.95
N LEU A 406 -20.78 10.95 15.07
CA LEU A 406 -20.48 11.13 13.64
C LEU A 406 -19.18 11.93 13.38
N ALA A 407 -18.78 12.83 14.29
CA ALA A 407 -17.55 13.61 14.13
C ALA A 407 -16.28 12.74 14.01
N HIS A 408 -16.30 11.55 14.59
CA HIS A 408 -15.18 10.59 14.50
C HIS A 408 -14.98 10.03 13.08
N TRP A 409 -16.04 10.04 12.25
CA TRP A 409 -15.97 9.60 10.85
C TRP A 409 -15.33 10.64 9.91
N SER A 410 -15.13 11.88 10.37
CA SER A 410 -14.50 12.94 9.56
C SER A 410 -13.16 12.51 8.95
N ARG A 411 -12.30 11.87 9.75
CA ARG A 411 -10.99 11.38 9.29
C ARG A 411 -11.11 10.27 8.25
N VAL A 412 -12.14 9.42 8.36
CA VAL A 412 -12.40 8.33 7.40
C VAL A 412 -12.76 8.92 6.04
N PHE A 413 -13.74 9.83 6.00
CA PHE A 413 -14.20 10.43 4.75
C PHE A 413 -13.16 11.37 4.13
N LEU A 414 -12.50 12.21 4.94
CA LEU A 414 -11.42 13.06 4.47
C LEU A 414 -10.25 12.24 3.92
N GLY A 415 -9.86 11.17 4.64
CA GLY A 415 -8.80 10.26 4.20
C GLY A 415 -9.13 9.56 2.90
N ALA A 416 -10.38 9.10 2.72
CA ALA A 416 -10.83 8.48 1.48
C ALA A 416 -10.82 9.48 0.31
N GLY A 417 -11.35 10.70 0.52
CA GLY A 417 -11.32 11.77 -0.48
C GLY A 417 -9.90 12.15 -0.90
N LEU A 418 -8.99 12.28 0.07
CA LEU A 418 -7.59 12.62 -0.18
C LEU A 418 -6.85 11.50 -0.93
N ALA A 419 -7.09 10.23 -0.58
CA ALA A 419 -6.51 9.08 -1.28
C ALA A 419 -6.98 8.99 -2.75
N LEU A 420 -8.25 9.28 -3.02
CA LEU A 420 -8.78 9.35 -4.38
C LEU A 420 -8.26 10.58 -5.15
N ALA A 421 -8.14 11.75 -4.50
CA ALA A 421 -7.58 12.95 -5.13
C ALA A 421 -6.11 12.74 -5.52
N SER A 422 -5.34 12.07 -4.68
CA SER A 422 -3.95 11.73 -4.96
C SER A 422 -3.79 10.79 -6.16
N TRP A 423 -4.76 9.91 -6.39
CA TRP A 423 -4.81 9.06 -7.59
C TRP A 423 -4.85 9.88 -8.88
N SER A 424 -5.63 10.97 -8.91
CA SER A 424 -5.70 11.87 -10.07
C SER A 424 -4.37 12.59 -10.31
N LEU A 425 -3.70 13.06 -9.23
CA LEU A 425 -2.39 13.73 -9.33
C LEU A 425 -1.29 12.77 -9.81
N LEU A 426 -1.23 11.56 -9.24
CA LEU A 426 -0.30 10.52 -9.71
C LEU A 426 -0.57 10.15 -11.17
N GLY A 427 -1.86 10.08 -11.54
CA GLY A 427 -2.27 9.80 -12.91
C GLY A 427 -1.79 10.85 -13.92
N SER A 428 -1.87 12.14 -13.59
CA SER A 428 -1.41 13.23 -14.47
C SER A 428 0.12 13.23 -14.65
N GLY A 429 0.88 13.03 -13.57
CA GLY A 429 2.34 12.92 -13.65
C GLY A 429 2.80 11.71 -14.48
N ILE A 430 2.14 10.56 -14.30
CA ILE A 430 2.43 9.34 -15.07
C ILE A 430 2.01 9.49 -16.54
N GLU A 431 0.94 10.22 -16.85
CA GLU A 431 0.52 10.52 -18.22
C GLU A 431 1.58 11.31 -18.98
N GLN A 432 2.23 12.26 -18.32
CA GLN A 432 3.36 12.99 -18.93
C GLN A 432 4.58 12.07 -19.14
N LEU A 433 4.86 11.11 -18.24
CA LEU A 433 5.91 10.10 -18.43
C LEU A 433 5.61 9.17 -19.62
N GLU A 434 4.33 8.85 -19.87
CA GLU A 434 3.93 8.05 -21.05
C GLU A 434 4.31 8.75 -22.35
N MET A 435 4.31 10.06 -22.38
CA MET A 435 4.71 10.84 -23.57
C MET A 435 6.22 10.71 -23.86
N SER A 436 7.08 10.49 -22.84
CA SER A 436 8.52 10.39 -23.03
C SER A 436 8.95 9.03 -23.59
N SER A 437 9.54 9.06 -24.78
CA SER A 437 10.16 7.89 -25.40
C SER A 437 11.45 7.47 -24.68
N ARG A 438 12.21 8.44 -24.15
CA ARG A 438 13.41 8.21 -23.34
C ARG A 438 13.09 7.46 -22.06
N PHE A 439 12.04 7.90 -21.36
CA PHE A 439 11.62 7.20 -20.14
C PHE A 439 11.25 5.74 -20.43
N LYS A 440 10.56 5.49 -21.56
CA LYS A 440 10.18 4.14 -21.97
C LYS A 440 11.37 3.25 -22.33
N SER A 441 12.40 3.83 -22.99
CA SER A 441 13.57 3.06 -23.46
C SER A 441 14.68 2.93 -22.42
N ASP A 442 14.96 4.00 -21.69
CA ASP A 442 16.19 4.13 -20.90
C ASP A 442 16.00 3.81 -19.42
N VAL A 443 14.83 4.14 -18.86
CA VAL A 443 14.55 3.99 -17.42
C VAL A 443 13.88 2.67 -17.09
N LEU A 444 13.03 2.14 -17.98
CA LEU A 444 12.36 0.87 -17.77
C LEU A 444 13.03 -0.23 -18.59
N PRO A 445 13.35 -1.39 -17.99
CA PRO A 445 13.85 -2.53 -18.76
C PRO A 445 12.83 -2.91 -19.83
N ALA A 446 13.30 -3.46 -20.94
CA ALA A 446 12.44 -3.92 -22.02
C ALA A 446 11.27 -4.73 -21.48
N SER A 447 10.07 -4.47 -21.97
CA SER A 447 8.86 -5.17 -21.54
C SER A 447 9.07 -6.68 -21.65
N LEU A 448 8.68 -7.42 -20.60
CA LEU A 448 8.76 -8.88 -20.61
C LEU A 448 7.91 -9.45 -21.75
N SER A 449 8.52 -10.30 -22.56
CA SER A 449 7.88 -10.98 -23.67
C SER A 449 8.43 -12.40 -23.81
N PHE A 450 7.56 -13.38 -24.09
CA PHE A 450 7.96 -14.76 -24.40
C PHE A 450 8.69 -14.91 -25.75
N GLN A 451 8.76 -13.85 -26.55
CA GLN A 451 9.55 -13.82 -27.80
C GLN A 451 11.04 -13.55 -27.52
N GLN A 452 11.40 -13.11 -26.31
CA GLN A 452 12.78 -12.85 -25.92
C GLN A 452 13.50 -14.16 -25.52
N PRO A 453 14.85 -14.22 -25.63
CA PRO A 453 15.62 -15.32 -25.08
C PRO A 453 15.34 -15.52 -23.58
N TRP A 454 15.25 -16.76 -23.13
CA TRP A 454 14.91 -17.10 -21.74
C TRP A 454 15.76 -16.39 -20.69
N ALA A 455 17.07 -16.29 -20.92
CA ALA A 455 17.99 -15.64 -20.00
C ALA A 455 17.66 -14.13 -19.81
N VAL A 456 17.30 -13.43 -20.89
CA VAL A 456 16.89 -12.01 -20.84
C VAL A 456 15.57 -11.86 -20.10
N MET A 457 14.60 -12.71 -20.42
CA MET A 457 13.30 -12.70 -19.75
C MET A 457 13.43 -12.99 -18.25
N ALA A 458 14.20 -14.00 -17.86
CA ALA A 458 14.43 -14.35 -16.47
C ALA A 458 15.20 -13.24 -15.71
N GLY A 459 16.17 -12.61 -16.35
CA GLY A 459 16.91 -11.47 -15.80
C GLY A 459 16.00 -10.26 -15.56
N SER A 460 15.18 -9.89 -16.53
CA SER A 460 14.23 -8.78 -16.41
C SER A 460 13.14 -9.07 -15.36
N PHE A 461 12.68 -10.33 -15.28
CA PHE A 461 11.74 -10.76 -14.24
C PHE A 461 12.33 -10.61 -12.83
N ALA A 462 13.57 -11.11 -12.64
CA ALA A 462 14.28 -10.99 -11.37
C ALA A 462 14.53 -9.52 -10.99
N TYR A 463 14.93 -8.68 -11.95
CA TYR A 463 15.11 -7.24 -11.73
C TYR A 463 13.84 -6.56 -11.24
N LEU A 464 12.71 -6.76 -11.92
CA LEU A 464 11.41 -6.19 -11.54
C LEU A 464 10.92 -6.72 -10.19
N LEU A 465 11.16 -8.00 -9.89
CA LEU A 465 10.84 -8.60 -8.59
C LEU A 465 11.66 -7.96 -7.47
N LEU A 466 12.96 -7.78 -7.66
CA LEU A 466 13.85 -7.14 -6.69
C LEU A 466 13.51 -5.65 -6.52
N ALA A 467 13.20 -4.95 -7.62
CA ALA A 467 12.75 -3.56 -7.58
C ALA A 467 11.45 -3.44 -6.75
N GLY A 468 10.45 -4.30 -7.02
CA GLY A 468 9.22 -4.37 -6.24
C GLY A 468 9.48 -4.66 -4.77
N ALA A 469 10.39 -5.60 -4.46
CA ALA A 469 10.76 -5.95 -3.09
C ALA A 469 11.44 -4.77 -2.37
N GLY A 470 12.35 -4.07 -3.04
CA GLY A 470 13.02 -2.88 -2.49
C GLY A 470 12.02 -1.76 -2.19
N ILE A 471 11.14 -1.45 -3.14
CA ILE A 471 10.11 -0.41 -2.96
C ILE A 471 9.13 -0.84 -1.83
N GLY A 472 8.65 -2.08 -1.83
CA GLY A 472 7.74 -2.61 -0.82
C GLY A 472 8.35 -2.63 0.60
N LEU A 473 9.66 -2.89 0.71
CA LEU A 473 10.43 -2.82 1.95
C LEU A 473 10.50 -1.38 2.49
N VAL A 474 10.87 -0.42 1.65
CA VAL A 474 11.02 1.00 2.01
C VAL A 474 9.68 1.62 2.38
N LEU A 475 8.66 1.43 1.55
CA LEU A 475 7.31 1.97 1.76
C LEU A 475 6.53 1.18 2.83
N ARG A 476 7.02 0.03 3.25
CA ARG A 476 6.39 -0.85 4.26
C ARG A 476 4.96 -1.31 3.89
N THR A 477 4.62 -1.26 2.62
CA THR A 477 3.30 -1.66 2.09
C THR A 477 3.43 -2.12 0.65
N SER A 478 2.72 -3.20 0.30
CA SER A 478 2.63 -3.65 -1.09
C SER A 478 1.56 -2.88 -1.89
N ASN A 479 0.50 -2.38 -1.22
CA ASN A 479 -0.64 -1.77 -1.90
C ASN A 479 -0.25 -0.55 -2.75
N LEU A 480 0.67 0.29 -2.26
CA LEU A 480 1.11 1.46 -3.03
C LEU A 480 1.85 1.05 -4.31
N VAL A 481 2.70 0.01 -4.23
CA VAL A 481 3.39 -0.53 -5.42
C VAL A 481 2.38 -1.10 -6.41
N VAL A 482 1.37 -1.82 -5.92
CA VAL A 482 0.28 -2.35 -6.77
C VAL A 482 -0.50 -1.21 -7.42
N ILE A 483 -0.79 -0.13 -6.71
CA ILE A 483 -1.49 1.05 -7.21
C ILE A 483 -0.67 1.73 -8.32
N ILE A 484 0.64 1.89 -8.13
CA ILE A 484 1.55 2.39 -9.17
C ILE A 484 1.57 1.44 -10.37
N ALA A 485 1.63 0.13 -10.13
CA ALA A 485 1.57 -0.87 -11.20
C ALA A 485 0.26 -0.80 -12.01
N VAL A 486 -0.88 -0.60 -11.33
CA VAL A 486 -2.19 -0.38 -11.98
C VAL A 486 -2.15 0.87 -12.87
N LEU A 487 -1.56 1.98 -12.40
CA LEU A 487 -1.42 3.22 -13.20
C LEU A 487 -0.52 3.01 -14.41
N LEU A 488 0.68 2.45 -14.23
CA LEU A 488 1.65 2.22 -15.31
C LEU A 488 1.08 1.27 -16.39
N ALA A 489 0.39 0.21 -15.97
CA ALA A 489 -0.24 -0.71 -16.89
C ALA A 489 -1.44 -0.09 -17.61
N SER A 490 -2.28 0.68 -16.91
CA SER A 490 -3.45 1.35 -17.49
C SER A 490 -3.06 2.40 -18.53
N ARG A 491 -1.87 3.00 -18.41
CA ARG A 491 -1.27 3.95 -19.35
C ARG A 491 -0.38 3.27 -20.39
N GLY A 492 -0.19 1.94 -20.33
CA GLY A 492 0.59 1.20 -21.32
C GLY A 492 2.09 1.44 -21.29
N ILE A 493 2.62 2.04 -20.21
CA ILE A 493 4.06 2.27 -20.05
C ILE A 493 4.79 0.94 -19.90
N LEU A 494 4.24 0.02 -19.11
CA LEU A 494 4.70 -1.36 -18.99
C LEU A 494 3.58 -2.35 -19.30
N GLY A 495 3.93 -3.43 -19.98
CA GLY A 495 3.00 -4.50 -20.28
C GLY A 495 2.52 -5.25 -19.03
N PRO A 496 1.34 -5.90 -19.08
CA PRO A 496 0.78 -6.63 -17.93
C PRO A 496 1.74 -7.69 -17.36
N LEU A 497 2.50 -8.38 -18.23
CA LEU A 497 3.46 -9.41 -17.81
C LEU A 497 4.58 -8.82 -16.93
N SER A 498 5.03 -7.58 -17.22
CA SER A 498 6.08 -6.89 -16.45
C SER A 498 5.56 -6.42 -15.08
N MET A 499 4.25 -6.23 -14.91
CA MET A 499 3.66 -5.82 -13.63
C MET A 499 3.64 -6.96 -12.61
N VAL A 500 3.54 -8.22 -13.07
CA VAL A 500 3.46 -9.38 -12.17
C VAL A 500 4.66 -9.46 -11.23
N PRO A 501 5.93 -9.52 -11.68
CA PRO A 501 7.07 -9.63 -10.78
C PRO A 501 7.18 -8.42 -9.84
N LEU A 502 6.80 -7.22 -10.27
CA LEU A 502 6.79 -6.03 -9.43
C LEU A 502 5.83 -6.19 -8.24
N ILE A 503 4.63 -6.75 -8.47
CA ILE A 503 3.62 -7.03 -7.45
C ILE A 503 4.09 -8.14 -6.50
N LEU A 504 4.65 -9.23 -7.05
CA LEU A 504 5.19 -10.34 -6.26
C LEU A 504 6.30 -9.85 -5.33
N GLY A 505 7.22 -9.07 -5.88
CA GLY A 505 8.31 -8.44 -5.11
C GLY A 505 7.78 -7.52 -4.02
N ALA A 506 6.79 -6.67 -4.31
CA ALA A 506 6.22 -5.76 -3.32
C ALA A 506 5.64 -6.48 -2.09
N ASN A 507 4.95 -7.61 -2.30
CA ASN A 507 4.45 -8.44 -1.20
C ASN A 507 5.60 -9.04 -0.38
N LEU A 508 6.65 -9.56 -1.05
CA LEU A 508 7.84 -10.07 -0.38
C LEU A 508 8.54 -8.98 0.44
N GLY A 509 8.74 -7.79 -0.14
CA GLY A 509 9.35 -6.63 0.53
C GLY A 509 8.56 -6.15 1.75
N SER A 510 7.22 -6.11 1.65
CA SER A 510 6.37 -5.77 2.79
C SER A 510 6.44 -6.80 3.92
N GLY A 511 6.53 -8.10 3.59
CA GLY A 511 6.77 -9.19 4.53
C GLY A 511 8.13 -9.06 5.25
N LEU A 512 9.17 -8.74 4.50
CA LEU A 512 10.51 -8.47 5.04
C LEU A 512 10.53 -7.26 5.97
N SER A 513 9.81 -6.18 5.62
CA SER A 513 9.61 -5.01 6.49
C SER A 513 8.93 -5.39 7.82
N CYS A 514 7.94 -6.28 7.79
CA CYS A 514 7.27 -6.78 9.00
C CYS A 514 8.23 -7.62 9.86
N LEU A 515 9.05 -8.46 9.23
CA LEU A 515 10.08 -9.24 9.94
C LEU A 515 11.07 -8.31 10.66
N PHE A 516 11.62 -7.29 9.99
CA PHE A 516 12.55 -6.35 10.63
C PHE A 516 11.95 -5.66 11.86
N ARG A 517 10.69 -5.26 11.80
CA ARG A 517 9.98 -4.67 12.93
C ARG A 517 9.77 -5.65 14.09
N SER A 518 9.74 -6.95 13.81
CA SER A 518 9.54 -7.98 14.82
C SER A 518 10.81 -8.31 15.61
N PHE A 519 12.01 -8.03 15.10
CA PHE A 519 13.28 -8.36 15.77
C PHE A 519 13.47 -7.69 17.13
N PHE A 520 12.87 -6.51 17.32
CA PHE A 520 12.95 -5.76 18.57
C PHE A 520 11.82 -6.13 19.55
N LYS A 521 11.02 -7.16 19.24
CA LYS A 521 9.89 -7.63 20.04
C LYS A 521 10.15 -9.02 20.62
N ASN A 522 9.18 -9.56 21.35
CA ASN A 522 9.32 -10.90 21.93
C ASN A 522 9.41 -12.01 20.86
N ARG A 523 9.87 -13.20 21.27
CA ARG A 523 10.10 -14.35 20.37
C ARG A 523 8.86 -14.77 19.59
N ASP A 524 7.68 -14.74 20.21
CA ASP A 524 6.42 -15.13 19.55
C ASP A 524 6.02 -14.14 18.46
N THR A 525 6.32 -12.85 18.66
CA THR A 525 6.14 -11.81 17.66
C THR A 525 7.14 -11.97 16.52
N CYS A 526 8.42 -12.28 16.81
CA CYS A 526 9.40 -12.61 15.78
C CYS A 526 8.96 -13.81 14.93
N ARG A 527 8.44 -14.85 15.55
CA ARG A 527 7.88 -16.01 14.83
C ARG A 527 6.73 -15.64 13.91
N LEU A 528 5.84 -14.73 14.34
CA LEU A 528 4.76 -14.23 13.50
C LEU A 528 5.30 -13.48 12.27
N GLY A 529 6.36 -12.68 12.46
CA GLY A 529 7.06 -12.00 11.35
C GLY A 529 7.70 -12.99 10.36
N ILE A 530 8.37 -14.03 10.88
CA ILE A 530 8.95 -15.11 10.07
C ILE A 530 7.84 -15.87 9.31
N CYS A 531 6.71 -16.20 9.97
CA CYS A 531 5.57 -16.84 9.31
C CYS A 531 5.08 -16.02 8.12
N LEU A 532 4.90 -14.72 8.27
CA LEU A 532 4.44 -13.84 7.18
C LEU A 532 5.44 -13.84 6.02
N LEU A 533 6.75 -13.71 6.31
CA LEU A 533 7.77 -13.76 5.27
C LEU A 533 7.78 -15.11 4.53
N VAL A 534 7.66 -16.23 5.24
CA VAL A 534 7.59 -17.57 4.65
C VAL A 534 6.36 -17.71 3.76
N ILE A 535 5.19 -17.21 4.19
CA ILE A 535 3.96 -17.19 3.40
C ILE A 535 4.20 -16.45 2.09
N HIS A 536 4.73 -15.21 2.16
CA HIS A 536 5.01 -14.43 0.96
C HIS A 536 6.08 -15.07 0.07
N LEU A 537 7.15 -15.64 0.65
CA LEU A 537 8.21 -16.29 -0.11
C LEU A 537 7.68 -17.49 -0.92
N LEU A 538 6.99 -18.41 -0.26
CA LEU A 538 6.47 -19.62 -0.91
C LEU A 538 5.39 -19.28 -1.96
N THR A 539 4.52 -18.31 -1.66
CA THR A 539 3.52 -17.85 -2.64
C THR A 539 4.18 -17.12 -3.82
N THR A 540 5.21 -16.31 -3.57
CA THR A 540 6.00 -15.65 -4.63
C THR A 540 6.66 -16.68 -5.54
N ILE A 541 7.26 -17.73 -5.00
CA ILE A 541 7.85 -18.82 -5.80
C ILE A 541 6.77 -19.47 -6.67
N LEU A 542 5.63 -19.84 -6.09
CA LEU A 542 4.52 -20.45 -6.82
C LEU A 542 4.04 -19.55 -7.97
N PHE A 543 3.77 -18.29 -7.70
CA PHE A 543 3.27 -17.35 -8.70
C PHE A 543 4.34 -16.96 -9.73
N SER A 544 5.63 -16.96 -9.37
CA SER A 544 6.73 -16.78 -10.33
C SER A 544 6.77 -17.93 -11.32
N VAL A 545 6.65 -19.17 -10.86
CA VAL A 545 6.57 -20.36 -11.74
C VAL A 545 5.39 -20.24 -12.68
N LEU A 546 4.18 -19.95 -12.18
CA LEU A 546 2.98 -19.77 -13.01
C LEU A 546 3.13 -18.61 -14.01
N SER A 547 3.86 -17.56 -13.66
CA SER A 547 4.10 -16.40 -14.53
C SER A 547 5.10 -16.68 -15.64
N LEU A 548 6.04 -17.58 -15.40
CA LEU A 548 7.07 -17.96 -16.38
C LEU A 548 6.63 -19.11 -17.28
N MET A 549 5.50 -19.77 -16.99
CA MET A 549 4.93 -20.82 -17.86
C MET A 549 4.16 -20.18 -19.01
N PRO A 550 4.56 -20.40 -20.28
CA PRO A 550 3.88 -19.83 -21.44
C PRO A 550 2.55 -20.55 -21.73
N ARG A 551 1.52 -19.77 -22.06
CA ARG A 551 0.23 -20.26 -22.56
C ARG A 551 -0.42 -19.25 -23.50
N GLU A 552 -0.77 -19.68 -24.72
CA GLU A 552 -1.47 -18.88 -25.72
C GLU A 552 -0.83 -17.48 -25.96
N GLY A 553 0.53 -17.43 -26.00
CA GLY A 553 1.27 -16.17 -26.22
C GLY A 553 1.45 -15.27 -24.99
N THR A 554 0.95 -15.71 -23.82
CA THR A 554 1.10 -15.01 -22.54
C THR A 554 1.54 -15.98 -21.42
N SER A 555 1.53 -15.53 -20.16
CA SER A 555 1.79 -16.41 -19.01
C SER A 555 0.53 -17.17 -18.59
N LEU A 556 0.72 -18.39 -18.07
CA LEU A 556 -0.37 -19.19 -17.51
C LEU A 556 -1.16 -18.43 -16.43
N LEU A 557 -0.47 -17.64 -15.59
CA LEU A 557 -1.11 -16.82 -14.56
C LEU A 557 -2.01 -15.75 -15.17
N LEU A 558 -1.51 -14.97 -16.11
CA LEU A 558 -2.30 -13.90 -16.75
C LEU A 558 -3.43 -14.47 -17.61
N TRP A 559 -3.20 -15.60 -18.28
CA TRP A 559 -4.26 -16.31 -18.98
C TRP A 559 -5.41 -16.69 -18.03
N PHE A 560 -5.09 -17.26 -16.86
CA PHE A 560 -6.08 -17.62 -15.86
C PHE A 560 -6.83 -16.38 -15.34
N ILE A 561 -6.11 -15.30 -15.03
CA ILE A 561 -6.71 -14.05 -14.55
C ILE A 561 -7.64 -13.45 -15.61
N ASP A 562 -7.28 -13.52 -16.89
CA ASP A 562 -8.11 -13.03 -17.99
C ASP A 562 -9.44 -13.81 -18.13
N GLN A 563 -9.44 -15.14 -17.82
CA GLN A 563 -10.66 -15.94 -17.83
C GLN A 563 -11.67 -15.57 -16.74
N VAL A 564 -11.17 -15.14 -15.55
CA VAL A 564 -12.01 -14.86 -14.39
C VAL A 564 -12.29 -13.36 -14.18
N THR A 565 -11.63 -12.51 -14.98
CA THR A 565 -11.76 -11.05 -14.86
C THR A 565 -12.58 -10.50 -16.03
N PRO A 566 -13.54 -9.59 -15.78
CA PRO A 566 -14.30 -8.96 -16.86
C PRO A 566 -13.43 -8.13 -17.79
N GLY A 567 -13.55 -8.36 -19.11
CA GLY A 567 -12.73 -7.72 -20.14
C GLY A 567 -11.70 -8.68 -20.70
N SER A 568 -10.75 -8.21 -21.50
CA SER A 568 -9.61 -8.98 -21.98
C SER A 568 -8.33 -8.17 -21.88
N LEU A 569 -7.28 -8.77 -21.32
CA LEU A 569 -5.92 -8.19 -21.23
C LEU A 569 -5.31 -7.93 -22.62
N PHE A 570 -5.69 -8.74 -23.58
CA PHE A 570 -5.14 -8.77 -24.95
C PHE A 570 -5.90 -7.85 -25.90
N HIS A 571 -6.92 -7.17 -25.37
CA HIS A 571 -7.71 -6.25 -26.17
C HIS A 571 -6.92 -4.93 -26.43
N PRO A 572 -6.87 -4.43 -27.68
CA PRO A 572 -6.10 -3.24 -28.03
C PRO A 572 -6.52 -1.97 -27.27
N LEU A 573 -7.76 -1.91 -26.79
CA LEU A 573 -8.30 -0.76 -26.06
C LEU A 573 -7.80 -0.64 -24.63
N ARG A 574 -7.10 -1.64 -24.09
CA ARG A 574 -6.53 -1.64 -22.73
C ARG A 574 -7.47 -1.14 -21.62
N GLU A 575 -8.77 -1.21 -21.83
CA GLU A 575 -9.75 -0.55 -20.95
C GLU A 575 -9.81 -1.10 -19.54
N ASN A 576 -9.45 -2.38 -19.37
CA ASN A 576 -9.54 -3.08 -18.09
C ASN A 576 -8.20 -3.60 -17.57
N VAL A 577 -7.07 -3.21 -18.16
CA VAL A 577 -5.75 -3.72 -17.75
C VAL A 577 -5.49 -3.43 -16.27
N GLY A 578 -5.82 -2.22 -15.79
CA GLY A 578 -5.67 -1.87 -14.37
C GLY A 578 -6.43 -2.81 -13.43
N PHE A 579 -7.65 -3.21 -13.82
CA PHE A 579 -8.45 -4.15 -13.04
C PHE A 579 -7.85 -5.56 -13.02
N HIS A 580 -7.32 -6.06 -14.14
CA HIS A 580 -6.61 -7.34 -14.22
C HIS A 580 -5.35 -7.35 -13.34
N ILE A 581 -4.61 -6.23 -13.30
CA ILE A 581 -3.44 -6.08 -12.43
C ILE A 581 -3.84 -6.08 -10.95
N ALA A 582 -4.93 -5.39 -10.58
CA ALA A 582 -5.48 -5.44 -9.23
C ALA A 582 -5.97 -6.86 -8.87
N MET A 583 -6.57 -7.60 -9.84
CA MET A 583 -6.97 -9.01 -9.67
C MET A 583 -5.77 -9.93 -9.50
N THR A 584 -4.64 -9.69 -10.17
CA THR A 584 -3.39 -10.45 -9.95
C THR A 584 -2.97 -10.38 -8.48
N HIS A 585 -3.00 -9.19 -7.89
CA HIS A 585 -2.71 -8.99 -6.47
C HIS A 585 -3.73 -9.69 -5.57
N THR A 586 -5.01 -9.65 -5.92
CA THR A 586 -6.08 -10.32 -5.18
C THR A 586 -5.91 -11.85 -5.21
N PHE A 587 -5.64 -12.43 -6.37
CA PHE A 587 -5.41 -13.88 -6.50
C PHE A 587 -4.16 -14.35 -5.76
N TYR A 588 -3.09 -13.56 -5.78
CA TYR A 588 -1.90 -13.84 -4.98
C TYR A 588 -2.24 -13.93 -3.49
N ASN A 589 -2.93 -12.92 -2.93
CA ASN A 589 -3.27 -12.90 -1.52
C ASN A 589 -4.37 -13.91 -1.15
N LEU A 590 -5.28 -14.21 -2.07
CA LEU A 590 -6.28 -15.29 -1.91
C LEU A 590 -5.58 -16.65 -1.81
N ALA A 591 -4.69 -16.95 -2.73
CA ALA A 591 -3.92 -18.19 -2.72
C ALA A 591 -3.06 -18.31 -1.45
N ALA A 592 -2.31 -17.25 -1.11
CA ALA A 592 -1.53 -17.18 0.12
C ALA A 592 -2.39 -17.44 1.36
N SER A 593 -3.56 -16.79 1.45
CA SER A 593 -4.43 -16.93 2.60
C SER A 593 -5.08 -18.31 2.69
N LEU A 594 -5.59 -18.86 1.59
CA LEU A 594 -6.27 -20.17 1.61
C LEU A 594 -5.30 -21.33 1.83
N ILE A 595 -4.16 -21.36 1.14
CA ILE A 595 -3.15 -22.42 1.30
C ILE A 595 -2.72 -22.52 2.77
N PHE A 596 -2.39 -21.38 3.40
CA PHE A 596 -1.88 -21.38 4.76
C PHE A 596 -2.98 -21.38 5.83
N LEU A 597 -4.24 -21.11 5.47
CA LEU A 597 -5.39 -21.36 6.34
C LEU A 597 -5.62 -22.86 6.53
N VAL A 598 -5.47 -23.64 5.46
CA VAL A 598 -5.59 -25.10 5.46
C VAL A 598 -4.32 -25.77 6.02
N LEU A 599 -3.13 -25.29 5.62
CA LEU A 599 -1.81 -25.84 5.95
C LEU A 599 -0.95 -24.89 6.82
N PRO A 600 -1.45 -24.41 7.97
CA PRO A 600 -0.71 -23.45 8.80
C PRO A 600 0.59 -24.03 9.36
N GLY A 601 0.66 -25.36 9.49
CA GLY A 601 1.83 -26.08 9.98
C GLY A 601 3.09 -25.83 9.15
N ILE A 602 2.96 -25.54 7.86
CA ILE A 602 4.12 -25.23 6.99
C ILE A 602 4.80 -23.94 7.46
N ALA A 603 4.06 -22.83 7.53
CA ALA A 603 4.63 -21.54 7.94
C ALA A 603 5.09 -21.56 9.39
N THR A 604 4.28 -22.11 10.31
CA THR A 604 4.63 -22.17 11.73
C THR A 604 5.76 -23.17 12.02
N GLY A 605 5.83 -24.28 11.28
CA GLY A 605 6.91 -25.27 11.37
C GLY A 605 8.24 -24.70 10.93
N LEU A 606 8.28 -24.06 9.74
CA LEU A 606 9.49 -23.38 9.27
C LEU A 606 9.91 -22.23 10.20
N ALA A 607 8.96 -21.45 10.69
CA ALA A 607 9.27 -20.39 11.67
C ALA A 607 9.84 -20.96 12.98
N SER A 608 9.34 -22.12 13.45
CA SER A 608 9.86 -22.78 14.66
C SER A 608 11.22 -23.44 14.45
N LEU A 609 11.54 -23.84 13.21
CA LEU A 609 12.87 -24.34 12.83
C LEU A 609 13.90 -23.21 12.84
N ILE A 610 13.55 -22.04 12.27
CA ILE A 610 14.42 -20.85 12.23
C ILE A 610 14.62 -20.28 13.64
N LEU A 611 13.54 -20.19 14.42
CA LEU A 611 13.54 -19.64 15.77
C LEU A 611 12.89 -20.64 16.76
N PRO A 612 13.64 -21.62 17.29
CA PRO A 612 13.09 -22.65 18.19
C PRO A 612 12.58 -22.07 19.52
N ALA A 613 11.65 -22.75 20.17
CA ALA A 613 11.22 -22.37 21.50
C ALA A 613 12.37 -22.61 22.49
N LYS A 614 12.76 -21.58 23.24
CA LYS A 614 13.62 -21.82 24.42
C LYS A 614 12.76 -22.49 25.49
N ARG A 615 13.06 -23.71 25.86
CA ARG A 615 12.52 -24.34 27.07
C ARG A 615 13.29 -23.77 28.26
N GLY A 616 12.62 -23.07 29.17
CA GLY A 616 13.12 -22.80 30.53
C GLY A 616 14.06 -21.62 30.73
N ALA A 617 14.08 -20.60 29.88
CA ALA A 617 14.67 -19.31 30.26
C ALA A 617 13.53 -18.34 30.59
N ASP A 618 13.47 -17.85 31.81
CA ASP A 618 12.75 -16.63 32.17
C ASP A 618 13.20 -15.55 31.19
N ASP A 619 12.42 -15.25 30.16
CA ASP A 619 12.62 -14.07 29.35
C ASP A 619 12.23 -12.87 30.23
N LEU A 620 13.15 -12.48 31.11
CA LEU A 620 13.12 -11.26 31.92
C LEU A 620 13.29 -10.03 31.01
N LYS A 621 12.52 -9.94 29.93
CA LYS A 621 12.47 -8.73 29.12
C LYS A 621 11.43 -7.77 29.71
N PRO A 622 11.87 -6.64 30.26
CA PRO A 622 11.01 -5.76 31.08
C PRO A 622 9.95 -4.98 30.30
N TYR A 623 9.97 -4.97 28.97
CA TYR A 623 9.13 -4.03 28.23
C TYR A 623 8.29 -4.72 27.17
N ARG A 624 6.98 -4.87 27.47
CA ARG A 624 5.95 -5.36 26.54
C ARG A 624 5.06 -4.23 26.02
N LEU A 625 5.21 -2.99 26.52
CA LEU A 625 4.39 -1.84 26.15
C LEU A 625 4.71 -1.37 24.75
N ASP A 626 3.70 -1.25 23.89
CA ASP A 626 3.86 -0.88 22.47
C ASP A 626 3.17 0.47 22.20
N GLU A 627 3.96 1.50 21.88
CA GLU A 627 3.46 2.85 21.63
C GLU A 627 2.46 2.93 20.47
N ASN A 628 2.45 1.93 19.55
CA ASN A 628 1.46 1.87 18.48
C ASN A 628 0.02 1.64 18.97
N LEU A 629 -0.18 1.23 20.24
CA LEU A 629 -1.49 1.04 20.84
C LEU A 629 -2.01 2.31 21.55
N ILE A 630 -1.18 3.31 21.79
CA ILE A 630 -1.54 4.57 22.47
C ILE A 630 -2.77 5.24 21.82
N PRO A 631 -2.92 5.29 20.47
CA PRO A 631 -4.11 5.88 19.84
C PRO A 631 -5.43 5.15 20.15
N VAL A 632 -5.37 3.95 20.76
CA VAL A 632 -6.54 3.17 21.17
C VAL A 632 -6.49 2.91 22.69
N PRO A 633 -6.95 3.89 23.51
CA PRO A 633 -6.77 3.85 24.96
C PRO A 633 -7.19 2.53 25.61
N GLY A 634 -8.33 1.96 25.24
CA GLY A 634 -8.81 0.70 25.79
C GLY A 634 -7.88 -0.51 25.57
N LEU A 635 -7.15 -0.55 24.44
CA LEU A 635 -6.13 -1.58 24.16
C LEU A 635 -4.82 -1.29 24.91
N ALA A 636 -4.41 -0.03 24.94
CA ALA A 636 -3.24 0.42 25.68
C ALA A 636 -3.37 0.09 27.18
N LEU A 637 -4.52 0.41 27.80
CA LEU A 637 -4.78 0.15 29.21
C LEU A 637 -4.79 -1.35 29.53
N ARG A 638 -5.33 -2.16 28.61
CA ARG A 638 -5.27 -3.62 28.81
C ARG A 638 -3.85 -4.16 28.73
N GLN A 639 -3.02 -3.61 27.86
CA GLN A 639 -1.60 -3.99 27.82
C GLN A 639 -0.89 -3.64 29.13
N VAL A 640 -1.14 -2.44 29.67
CA VAL A 640 -0.62 -2.05 30.97
C VAL A 640 -1.12 -2.98 32.08
N LEU A 641 -2.38 -3.40 32.04
CA LEU A 641 -2.93 -4.35 33.01
C LEU A 641 -2.18 -5.70 32.98
N GLU A 642 -1.89 -6.25 31.80
CA GLU A 642 -1.10 -7.49 31.68
C GLU A 642 0.33 -7.31 32.22
N GLU A 643 0.94 -6.12 32.00
CA GLU A 643 2.25 -5.80 32.56
C GLU A 643 2.21 -5.64 34.08
N ILE A 644 1.12 -5.08 34.63
CA ILE A 644 0.90 -5.00 36.08
C ILE A 644 0.73 -6.39 36.69
N CYS A 645 0.02 -7.30 36.01
CA CYS A 645 -0.10 -8.70 36.48
C CYS A 645 1.28 -9.37 36.53
N TYR A 646 2.12 -9.13 35.49
CA TYR A 646 3.49 -9.66 35.49
C TYR A 646 4.35 -9.03 36.60
N LEU A 647 4.22 -7.71 36.81
CA LEU A 647 4.88 -6.98 37.90
C LEU A 647 4.50 -7.55 39.25
N ALA A 648 3.22 -7.87 39.47
CA ALA A 648 2.74 -8.50 40.69
C ALA A 648 3.35 -9.90 40.95
N GLU A 649 3.49 -10.71 39.88
CA GLU A 649 4.15 -12.03 39.96
C GLU A 649 5.65 -11.87 40.28
N LEU A 650 6.33 -10.87 39.72
CA LEU A 650 7.74 -10.56 40.04
C LEU A 650 7.89 -10.10 41.48
N CYS A 651 7.00 -9.23 41.99
CA CYS A 651 6.99 -8.77 43.37
C CYS A 651 6.75 -9.93 44.33
N GLN A 652 5.79 -10.82 44.01
CA GLN A 652 5.53 -12.04 44.82
C GLN A 652 6.79 -12.90 44.93
N LYS A 653 7.46 -13.17 43.83
CA LYS A 653 8.71 -13.96 43.83
C LYS A 653 9.83 -13.23 44.57
N ASN A 654 9.89 -11.89 44.40
CA ASN A 654 10.93 -11.08 45.05
C ASN A 654 10.78 -11.08 46.60
N ILE A 655 9.56 -10.93 47.11
CA ILE A 655 9.28 -11.01 48.55
C ILE A 655 9.56 -12.45 49.05
N ALA A 656 9.21 -13.50 48.30
CA ALA A 656 9.47 -14.89 48.71
C ALA A 656 10.98 -15.16 48.86
N GLU A 657 11.78 -14.81 47.84
CA GLU A 657 13.22 -15.04 47.88
C GLU A 657 13.94 -14.10 48.89
N ALA A 658 13.43 -12.87 49.10
CA ALA A 658 13.95 -11.98 50.14
C ALA A 658 13.66 -12.52 51.54
N PHE A 659 12.47 -13.08 51.78
CA PHE A 659 12.12 -13.72 53.02
C PHE A 659 12.96 -14.99 53.30
N ASP A 660 13.14 -15.85 52.26
CA ASP A 660 13.98 -17.05 52.36
C ASP A 660 15.46 -16.67 52.61
N SER A 661 15.97 -15.62 51.94
CA SER A 661 17.30 -15.08 52.21
C SER A 661 17.47 -14.62 53.64
N PHE A 662 16.47 -13.92 54.21
CA PHE A 662 16.49 -13.50 55.62
C PHE A 662 16.42 -14.69 56.56
N ARG A 663 15.53 -15.67 56.32
CA ARG A 663 15.31 -16.83 57.17
C ARG A 663 16.51 -17.79 57.19
N TYR A 664 17.04 -18.13 56.00
CA TYR A 664 18.11 -19.12 55.83
C TYR A 664 19.50 -18.52 55.71
N SER A 665 19.63 -17.18 55.76
CA SER A 665 20.91 -16.47 55.60
C SER A 665 21.61 -16.79 54.27
N ASP A 666 20.86 -16.90 53.17
CA ASP A 666 21.40 -17.25 51.85
C ASP A 666 21.73 -15.96 51.03
N ILE A 667 23.03 -15.69 50.86
CA ILE A 667 23.52 -14.53 50.12
C ILE A 667 23.25 -14.62 48.62
N ASN A 668 23.11 -15.82 48.05
CA ASN A 668 22.83 -15.97 46.61
C ASN A 668 21.41 -15.51 46.26
N LEU A 669 20.45 -15.80 47.17
CA LEU A 669 19.08 -15.30 47.04
C LEU A 669 19.03 -13.78 47.18
N ALA A 670 19.79 -13.18 48.09
CA ALA A 670 19.92 -11.74 48.21
C ALA A 670 20.38 -11.07 46.89
N GLY A 671 21.36 -11.67 46.20
CA GLY A 671 21.81 -11.19 44.89
C GLY A 671 20.75 -11.29 43.79
N GLN A 672 19.87 -12.29 43.84
CA GLN A 672 18.75 -12.45 42.88
C GLN A 672 17.65 -11.41 43.15
N VAL A 673 17.35 -11.12 44.41
CA VAL A 673 16.38 -10.10 44.85
C VAL A 673 16.78 -8.71 44.28
N ALA A 674 18.03 -8.30 44.49
CA ALA A 674 18.53 -7.02 44.01
C ALA A 674 18.40 -6.85 42.47
N ARG A 675 18.78 -7.87 41.72
CA ARG A 675 18.64 -7.87 40.24
C ARG A 675 17.18 -7.76 39.77
N ARG A 676 16.27 -8.41 40.51
CA ARG A 676 14.84 -8.38 40.20
C ARG A 676 14.21 -7.05 40.56
N GLU A 677 14.67 -6.39 41.62
CA GLU A 677 14.24 -5.05 42.00
C GLU A 677 14.55 -4.02 40.91
N GLU A 678 15.71 -4.10 40.30
CA GLU A 678 16.06 -3.23 39.18
C GLU A 678 15.07 -3.39 38.00
N ILE A 679 14.62 -4.63 37.73
CA ILE A 679 13.61 -4.93 36.71
C ILE A 679 12.24 -4.37 37.13
N ILE A 680 11.84 -4.53 38.40
CA ILE A 680 10.56 -4.03 38.94
C ILE A 680 10.54 -2.49 38.81
N ALA A 681 11.61 -1.81 39.23
CA ALA A 681 11.74 -0.36 39.09
C ALA A 681 11.73 0.10 37.61
N GLY A 682 12.31 -0.68 36.71
CA GLY A 682 12.25 -0.47 35.26
C GLY A 682 10.81 -0.52 34.73
N ILE A 683 10.08 -1.57 35.05
CA ILE A 683 8.68 -1.76 34.63
C ILE A 683 7.80 -0.63 35.18
N HIS A 684 8.00 -0.24 36.46
CA HIS A 684 7.28 0.87 37.06
C HIS A 684 7.47 2.18 36.26
N ARG A 685 8.72 2.55 35.92
CA ARG A 685 9.00 3.77 35.16
C ARG A 685 8.34 3.75 33.78
N GLU A 686 8.46 2.65 33.06
CA GLU A 686 7.89 2.55 31.71
C GLU A 686 6.36 2.49 31.71
N ALA A 687 5.74 1.73 32.63
CA ALA A 687 4.29 1.69 32.76
C ALA A 687 3.71 3.07 33.13
N SER A 688 4.36 3.80 34.03
CA SER A 688 3.95 5.16 34.43
C SER A 688 4.08 6.14 33.27
N ARG A 689 5.21 6.13 32.53
CA ARG A 689 5.40 6.93 31.33
C ARG A 689 4.34 6.62 30.26
N TYR A 690 4.09 5.35 30.01
CA TYR A 690 3.12 4.90 29.03
C TYR A 690 1.69 5.36 29.37
N LEU A 691 1.29 5.27 30.63
CA LEU A 691 -0.02 5.76 31.09
C LEU A 691 -0.17 7.27 30.91
N VAL A 692 0.89 8.07 31.13
CA VAL A 692 0.89 9.51 30.85
C VAL A 692 0.64 9.76 29.33
N LEU A 693 1.35 9.04 28.45
CA LEU A 693 1.14 9.17 27.00
C LEU A 693 -0.27 8.76 26.55
N VAL A 694 -0.85 7.74 27.21
CA VAL A 694 -2.25 7.36 26.93
C VAL A 694 -3.20 8.47 27.38
N GLN A 695 -2.91 9.16 28.49
CA GLN A 695 -3.75 10.23 29.04
C GLN A 695 -3.81 11.47 28.14
N GLU A 696 -2.84 11.70 27.26
CA GLU A 696 -2.86 12.78 26.28
C GLU A 696 -3.93 12.61 25.20
N ASN A 697 -4.53 11.40 25.08
CA ASN A 697 -5.61 11.15 24.12
C ASN A 697 -6.97 11.60 24.66
N GLN A 698 -7.96 11.59 23.78
CA GLN A 698 -9.36 11.83 24.16
C GLN A 698 -9.91 10.58 24.87
N LEU A 699 -10.00 10.63 26.17
CA LEU A 699 -10.46 9.54 27.02
C LEU A 699 -11.96 9.65 27.31
N SER A 700 -12.65 8.50 27.35
CA SER A 700 -13.95 8.39 27.99
C SER A 700 -13.78 8.48 29.51
N ARG A 701 -14.85 8.84 30.23
CA ARG A 701 -14.86 8.86 31.71
C ARG A 701 -14.42 7.52 32.30
N ARG A 702 -14.82 6.42 31.67
CA ARG A 702 -14.42 5.06 32.09
C ARG A 702 -12.93 4.81 31.92
N GLU A 703 -12.34 5.22 30.82
CA GLU A 703 -10.90 5.06 30.55
C GLU A 703 -10.05 5.93 31.50
N SER A 704 -10.49 7.16 31.79
CA SER A 704 -9.82 8.00 32.80
C SER A 704 -9.79 7.34 34.17
N THR A 705 -10.93 6.78 34.61
CA THR A 705 -11.00 6.03 35.87
C THR A 705 -10.10 4.79 35.85
N GLU A 706 -10.00 4.10 34.73
CA GLU A 706 -9.13 2.93 34.59
C GLU A 706 -7.65 3.30 34.63
N ILE A 707 -7.26 4.44 34.06
CA ILE A 707 -5.89 4.98 34.20
C ILE A 707 -5.54 5.21 35.68
N GLU A 708 -6.41 5.87 36.44
CA GLU A 708 -6.18 6.12 37.87
C GLU A 708 -5.97 4.81 38.66
N LYS A 709 -6.76 3.77 38.38
CA LYS A 709 -6.58 2.46 38.98
C LYS A 709 -5.22 1.85 38.67
N LEU A 710 -4.86 1.85 37.38
CA LEU A 710 -3.60 1.27 36.92
C LEU A 710 -2.39 2.03 37.44
N GLN A 711 -2.40 3.38 37.46
CA GLN A 711 -1.34 4.21 38.02
C GLN A 711 -1.15 3.91 39.53
N SER A 712 -2.26 3.85 40.28
CA SER A 712 -2.23 3.51 41.70
C SER A 712 -1.68 2.08 41.91
N SER A 713 -2.04 1.12 41.09
CA SER A 713 -1.57 -0.27 41.22
C SER A 713 -0.07 -0.38 40.90
N VAL A 714 0.42 0.29 39.86
CA VAL A 714 1.84 0.33 39.51
C VAL A 714 2.68 0.93 40.67
N ALA A 715 2.23 2.05 41.21
CA ALA A 715 2.90 2.69 42.33
C ALA A 715 2.92 1.83 43.62
N ALA A 716 1.80 1.15 43.91
CA ALA A 716 1.72 0.27 45.03
C ALA A 716 2.65 -0.96 44.92
N LEU A 717 2.73 -1.57 43.70
CA LEU A 717 3.64 -2.70 43.45
C LEU A 717 5.11 -2.30 43.48
N SER A 718 5.48 -1.08 43.05
CA SER A 718 6.84 -0.55 43.19
C SER A 718 7.25 -0.49 44.66
N ARG A 719 6.35 -0.04 45.56
CA ARG A 719 6.61 -0.02 47.01
C ARG A 719 6.71 -1.40 47.65
N VAL A 720 6.03 -2.38 47.04
CA VAL A 720 6.21 -3.79 47.46
C VAL A 720 7.61 -4.28 47.08
N GLY A 721 8.15 -3.86 45.93
CA GLY A 721 9.53 -4.13 45.53
C GLY A 721 10.53 -3.51 46.51
N GLU A 722 10.31 -2.25 46.89
CA GLU A 722 11.13 -1.56 47.91
C GLU A 722 11.12 -2.33 49.27
N ALA A 723 9.97 -2.91 49.66
CA ALA A 723 9.88 -3.73 50.85
C ALA A 723 10.69 -5.03 50.73
N ALA A 724 10.73 -5.65 49.55
CA ALA A 724 11.58 -6.80 49.31
C ALA A 724 13.08 -6.46 49.38
N GLU A 725 13.46 -5.28 48.88
CA GLU A 725 14.84 -4.78 48.99
C GLU A 725 15.24 -4.52 50.43
N LEU A 726 14.35 -3.95 51.24
CA LEU A 726 14.59 -3.77 52.67
C LEU A 726 14.81 -5.13 53.39
N LEU A 727 14.01 -6.17 53.09
CA LEU A 727 14.23 -7.52 53.59
C LEU A 727 15.57 -8.10 53.14
N ARG A 728 15.99 -7.85 51.90
CA ARG A 728 17.32 -8.25 51.41
C ARG A 728 18.45 -7.56 52.16
N GLU A 729 18.33 -6.28 52.44
CA GLU A 729 19.31 -5.55 53.22
C GLU A 729 19.43 -6.09 54.63
N LEU A 730 18.28 -6.38 55.26
CA LEU A 730 18.25 -6.98 56.57
C LEU A 730 18.85 -8.38 56.56
N ALA A 731 18.60 -9.20 55.53
CA ALA A 731 19.24 -10.50 55.37
C ALA A 731 20.78 -10.38 55.25
N SER A 732 21.26 -9.39 54.46
CA SER A 732 22.70 -9.14 54.32
C SER A 732 23.33 -8.73 55.66
N ARG A 733 22.73 -7.81 56.41
CA ARG A 733 23.20 -7.37 57.72
C ARG A 733 23.19 -8.55 58.72
N ARG A 734 22.16 -9.38 58.71
CA ARG A 734 22.08 -10.58 59.56
C ARG A 734 23.23 -11.53 59.30
N ILE A 735 23.66 -11.68 58.03
CA ILE A 735 24.81 -12.54 57.67
C ILE A 735 26.11 -11.90 58.11
N GLU A 736 26.29 -10.58 57.86
CA GLU A 736 27.49 -9.81 58.21
C GLU A 736 27.73 -9.75 59.72
N ASP A 737 26.66 -9.45 60.46
CA ASP A 737 26.70 -9.31 61.91
C ASP A 737 26.58 -10.64 62.67
N LYS A 738 26.46 -11.80 61.93
CA LYS A 738 26.31 -13.16 62.49
C LYS A 738 25.16 -13.29 63.49
N ILE A 739 24.05 -12.61 63.26
CA ILE A 739 22.87 -12.64 64.13
C ILE A 739 22.22 -14.02 64.03
N GLN A 740 22.16 -14.74 65.23
CA GLN A 740 21.59 -16.09 65.31
C GLN A 740 20.09 -16.09 65.03
N PRO A 741 19.56 -17.18 64.40
CA PRO A 741 18.12 -17.35 64.19
C PRO A 741 17.36 -17.48 65.53
N ALA A 742 16.19 -16.86 65.63
CA ALA A 742 15.28 -17.01 66.75
C ALA A 742 14.06 -17.82 66.31
N GLU A 743 14.01 -19.14 66.72
CA GLU A 743 13.00 -20.09 66.20
C GLU A 743 11.55 -19.62 66.38
N GLU A 744 11.23 -18.98 67.52
CA GLU A 744 9.90 -18.46 67.78
C GLU A 744 9.55 -17.27 66.93
N MET A 745 10.48 -16.32 66.75
CA MET A 745 10.30 -15.16 65.89
C MET A 745 10.25 -15.57 64.44
N ASP A 746 11.03 -16.58 64.00
CA ASP A 746 10.97 -17.16 62.64
C ASP A 746 9.60 -17.81 62.36
N ARG A 747 8.96 -18.42 63.36
CA ARG A 747 7.63 -18.98 63.27
C ARG A 747 6.57 -17.89 63.09
N ASP A 748 6.61 -16.86 63.95
CA ASP A 748 5.71 -15.71 63.89
C ASP A 748 5.78 -15.00 62.54
N LEU A 749 7.02 -14.76 62.05
CA LEU A 749 7.26 -14.16 60.75
C LEU A 749 6.78 -15.03 59.58
N GLY A 750 6.92 -16.36 59.75
CA GLY A 750 6.41 -17.35 58.77
C GLY A 750 4.88 -17.32 58.61
N GLU A 751 4.14 -17.16 59.73
CA GLU A 751 2.67 -17.03 59.62
C GLU A 751 2.23 -15.79 58.84
N ILE A 752 2.94 -14.67 59.02
CA ILE A 752 2.67 -13.43 58.29
C ILE A 752 3.01 -13.58 56.83
N TYR A 753 4.14 -14.19 56.49
CA TYR A 753 4.57 -14.46 55.13
C TYR A 753 3.51 -15.28 54.38
N GLU A 754 2.97 -16.34 55.00
CA GLU A 754 1.89 -17.17 54.38
C GLU A 754 0.64 -16.34 54.08
N LEU A 755 0.25 -15.42 54.99
CA LEU A 755 -0.89 -14.53 54.78
C LEU A 755 -0.65 -13.59 53.62
N ILE A 756 0.58 -13.05 53.45
CA ILE A 756 0.97 -12.14 52.38
C ILE A 756 1.01 -12.87 51.05
N MET A 757 1.55 -14.09 51.00
CA MET A 757 1.57 -14.92 49.79
C MET A 757 0.16 -15.22 49.31
N LYS A 758 -0.77 -15.50 50.23
CA LYS A 758 -2.19 -15.65 49.91
C LYS A 758 -2.82 -14.35 49.40
N GLN A 759 -2.43 -13.19 49.98
CA GLN A 759 -2.89 -11.89 49.51
C GLN A 759 -2.38 -11.58 48.10
N PHE A 760 -1.12 -11.83 47.75
CA PHE A 760 -0.60 -11.75 46.39
C PHE A 760 -1.41 -12.57 45.41
N SER A 761 -1.69 -13.85 45.76
CA SER A 761 -2.48 -14.72 44.90
C SER A 761 -3.87 -14.15 44.62
N ASN A 762 -4.52 -13.60 45.66
CA ASN A 762 -5.82 -12.95 45.53
C ASN A 762 -5.75 -11.69 44.63
N ILE A 763 -4.71 -10.85 44.78
CA ILE A 763 -4.53 -9.63 44.01
C ILE A 763 -4.26 -9.95 42.54
N ILE A 764 -3.43 -10.95 42.23
CA ILE A 764 -3.15 -11.39 40.87
C ILE A 764 -4.44 -11.88 40.20
N VAL A 765 -5.26 -12.63 40.89
CA VAL A 765 -6.56 -13.09 40.39
C VAL A 765 -7.53 -11.91 40.20
N LEU A 766 -7.55 -10.96 41.15
CA LEU A 766 -8.38 -9.76 41.09
C LEU A 766 -8.02 -8.87 39.89
N LEU A 767 -6.75 -8.66 39.64
CA LEU A 767 -6.26 -7.89 38.46
C LEU A 767 -6.69 -8.55 37.15
N ARG A 768 -6.66 -9.87 37.06
CA ARG A 768 -7.09 -10.63 35.87
C ARG A 768 -8.61 -10.72 35.72
N SER A 769 -9.34 -10.79 36.81
CA SER A 769 -10.79 -10.98 36.81
C SER A 769 -11.39 -10.36 38.08
N PRO A 770 -11.81 -9.07 38.03
CA PRO A 770 -12.39 -8.38 39.17
C PRO A 770 -13.65 -9.08 39.68
N THR A 771 -13.65 -9.48 40.97
CA THR A 771 -14.80 -10.09 41.66
C THR A 771 -14.92 -9.50 43.04
N ASN A 772 -16.12 -9.07 43.43
CA ASN A 772 -16.40 -8.43 44.72
C ASN A 772 -15.96 -9.27 45.96
N ARG A 773 -15.98 -10.60 45.85
CA ARG A 773 -15.57 -11.50 46.92
C ARG A 773 -14.07 -11.48 47.22
N LEU A 774 -13.24 -11.35 46.19
CA LEU A 774 -11.77 -11.29 46.31
C LEU A 774 -11.31 -9.94 46.86
N GLU A 775 -11.99 -8.86 46.47
CA GLU A 775 -11.75 -7.52 47.00
C GLU A 775 -11.95 -7.45 48.48
N GLU A 776 -13.07 -7.98 48.98
CA GLU A 776 -13.40 -8.02 50.41
C GLU A 776 -12.42 -8.90 51.19
N SER A 777 -12.01 -10.03 50.63
CA SER A 777 -11.03 -10.94 51.24
C SER A 777 -9.67 -10.27 51.40
N ALA A 778 -9.19 -9.50 50.38
CA ALA A 778 -7.90 -8.83 50.46
C ALA A 778 -7.87 -7.70 51.53
N VAL A 779 -8.96 -6.91 51.64
CA VAL A 779 -9.08 -5.86 52.66
C VAL A 779 -9.12 -6.49 54.06
N LYS A 780 -9.90 -7.53 54.28
CA LYS A 780 -9.98 -8.26 55.57
C LYS A 780 -8.63 -8.87 55.97
N THR A 781 -7.78 -9.24 55.01
CA THR A 781 -6.43 -9.74 55.29
C THR A 781 -5.55 -8.63 55.90
N VAL A 782 -5.63 -7.41 55.40
CA VAL A 782 -4.87 -6.26 55.97
C VAL A 782 -5.30 -5.96 57.40
N GLU A 783 -6.62 -5.97 57.68
CA GLU A 783 -7.15 -5.79 59.05
C GLU A 783 -6.66 -6.88 60.00
N ARG A 784 -6.61 -8.15 59.57
CA ARG A 784 -6.05 -9.25 60.37
C ARG A 784 -4.57 -9.08 60.63
N LEU A 785 -3.79 -8.66 59.65
CA LEU A 785 -2.37 -8.38 59.82
C LEU A 785 -2.12 -7.23 60.80
N ALA A 786 -2.94 -6.17 60.77
CA ALA A 786 -2.85 -5.06 61.73
C ALA A 786 -3.10 -5.51 63.19
N LYS A 787 -4.10 -6.37 63.39
CA LYS A 787 -4.36 -6.97 64.72
C LYS A 787 -3.24 -7.89 65.17
N PHE A 788 -2.68 -8.67 64.27
CA PHE A 788 -1.55 -9.54 64.52
C PHE A 788 -0.28 -8.73 64.87
N ARG A 789 -0.03 -7.62 64.19
CA ARG A 789 1.04 -6.67 64.49
C ARG A 789 1.00 -6.21 65.91
N SER A 790 -0.14 -5.67 66.39
CA SER A 790 -0.29 -5.16 67.78
C SER A 790 -0.03 -6.23 68.80
N ARG A 791 -0.44 -7.51 68.52
CA ARG A 791 -0.18 -8.65 69.41
C ARG A 791 1.31 -8.98 69.49
N LEU A 792 1.99 -9.09 68.36
CA LEU A 792 3.42 -9.39 68.32
C LEU A 792 4.30 -8.29 68.96
N GLU A 793 4.01 -7.03 68.70
CA GLU A 793 4.71 -5.91 69.35
C GLU A 793 4.62 -5.99 70.89
N THR A 794 3.47 -6.37 71.39
CA THR A 794 3.27 -6.56 72.83
C THR A 794 4.06 -7.76 73.38
N GLN A 795 4.01 -8.89 72.67
CA GLN A 795 4.72 -10.13 73.05
C GLN A 795 6.24 -9.95 73.01
N TRP A 796 6.78 -9.28 71.99
CA TRP A 796 8.21 -9.04 71.85
C TRP A 796 8.74 -8.04 72.87
N LYS A 797 7.96 -7.02 73.24
CA LYS A 797 8.29 -6.12 74.35
C LYS A 797 8.35 -6.87 75.71
N GLN A 798 7.36 -7.72 75.96
CA GLN A 798 7.34 -8.51 77.19
C GLN A 798 8.54 -9.47 77.26
N ARG A 799 8.98 -10.06 76.18
CA ARG A 799 10.15 -10.95 76.14
C ARG A 799 11.46 -10.16 76.40
N ILE A 800 11.60 -8.92 75.92
CA ILE A 800 12.73 -8.06 76.22
C ILE A 800 12.75 -7.73 77.74
N GLU A 801 11.62 -7.37 78.29
CA GLU A 801 11.50 -7.04 79.72
C GLU A 801 11.73 -8.25 80.61
N GLN A 802 11.47 -9.45 80.18
CA GLN A 802 11.67 -10.72 80.96
C GLN A 802 13.08 -11.32 80.78
N ALA A 803 13.91 -10.81 79.86
CA ALA A 803 15.27 -11.31 79.73
C ALA A 803 16.12 -10.92 80.98
N ASN A 804 16.84 -11.91 81.52
CA ASN A 804 17.69 -11.74 82.72
C ASN A 804 18.69 -10.59 82.53
N GLU A 805 19.02 -9.86 83.65
CA GLU A 805 19.88 -8.66 83.68
C GLU A 805 21.35 -8.92 83.27
N ASN A 806 21.74 -10.07 82.66
CA ASN A 806 23.07 -10.27 82.12
C ASN A 806 23.24 -9.38 80.82
N SER A 807 24.14 -8.44 80.86
CA SER A 807 24.32 -7.39 79.89
C SER A 807 24.60 -7.86 78.45
N GLU A 808 25.22 -9.01 78.23
CA GLU A 808 25.50 -9.59 76.90
C GLU A 808 24.27 -10.24 76.25
N ASP A 809 23.46 -11.02 77.01
CA ASP A 809 22.25 -11.66 76.51
C ASP A 809 21.15 -10.65 76.17
N GLN A 810 21.07 -9.53 76.90
CA GLN A 810 20.12 -8.43 76.61
C GLN A 810 20.50 -7.68 75.33
N VAL A 811 21.76 -7.41 75.08
CA VAL A 811 22.23 -6.75 73.83
C VAL A 811 21.96 -7.65 72.62
N LEU A 812 22.26 -8.93 72.73
CA LEU A 812 21.98 -9.90 71.63
C LEU A 812 20.46 -10.03 71.31
N LEU A 813 19.65 -10.13 72.33
CA LEU A 813 18.17 -10.20 72.20
C LEU A 813 17.61 -8.90 71.63
N HIS A 814 18.18 -7.73 71.99
CA HIS A 814 17.78 -6.44 71.41
C HIS A 814 18.12 -6.35 69.95
N VAL A 815 19.31 -6.77 69.52
CA VAL A 815 19.75 -6.78 68.12
C VAL A 815 18.89 -7.74 67.30
N GLN A 816 18.65 -8.95 67.81
CA GLN A 816 17.75 -9.93 67.12
C GLN A 816 16.34 -9.39 67.00
N THR A 817 15.74 -8.89 68.11
CA THR A 817 14.36 -8.37 68.11
C THR A 817 14.22 -7.19 67.14
N SER A 818 15.21 -6.29 67.06
CA SER A 818 15.23 -5.17 66.15
C SER A 818 15.25 -5.63 64.68
N ALA A 819 16.07 -6.66 64.35
CA ALA A 819 16.12 -7.22 62.99
C ALA A 819 14.79 -7.87 62.58
N TYR A 820 14.21 -8.65 63.46
CA TYR A 820 12.92 -9.28 63.22
C TYR A 820 11.75 -8.29 63.14
N GLN A 821 11.78 -7.19 63.96
CA GLN A 821 10.79 -6.13 63.93
C GLN A 821 10.86 -5.36 62.59
N GLN A 822 12.07 -5.05 62.12
CA GLN A 822 12.25 -4.41 60.81
C GLN A 822 11.81 -5.31 59.67
N ALA A 823 12.08 -6.62 59.72
CA ALA A 823 11.61 -7.60 58.72
C ALA A 823 10.07 -7.70 58.70
N PHE A 824 9.47 -7.67 59.91
CA PHE A 824 8.01 -7.64 60.04
C PHE A 824 7.42 -6.35 59.43
N ASP A 825 8.00 -5.20 59.74
CA ASP A 825 7.54 -3.91 59.22
C ASP A 825 7.63 -3.86 57.68
N ALA A 826 8.70 -4.42 57.09
CA ALA A 826 8.82 -4.56 55.65
C ALA A 826 7.70 -5.44 55.05
N LEU A 827 7.43 -6.60 55.63
CA LEU A 827 6.33 -7.47 55.21
C LEU A 827 4.96 -6.82 55.39
N PHE A 828 4.75 -6.09 56.50
CA PHE A 828 3.51 -5.37 56.76
C PHE A 828 3.28 -4.24 55.74
N GLN A 829 4.33 -3.48 55.41
CA GLN A 829 4.27 -2.48 54.36
C GLN A 829 3.87 -3.10 53.00
N ALA A 830 4.47 -4.23 52.60
CA ALA A 830 4.09 -4.96 51.40
C ALA A 830 2.60 -5.34 51.42
N ALA A 831 2.12 -5.89 52.54
CA ALA A 831 0.71 -6.25 52.69
C ALA A 831 -0.24 -5.06 52.63
N SER A 832 0.14 -3.93 53.23
CA SER A 832 -0.62 -2.67 53.18
C SER A 832 -0.76 -2.17 51.74
N HIS A 833 0.34 -2.14 50.97
CA HIS A 833 0.31 -1.72 49.58
C HIS A 833 -0.52 -2.64 48.70
N LEU A 834 -0.48 -3.95 48.93
CA LEU A 834 -1.40 -4.91 48.28
C LEU A 834 -2.86 -4.63 48.67
N GLY A 835 -3.14 -4.28 49.90
CA GLY A 835 -4.48 -3.87 50.36
C GLY A 835 -5.01 -2.63 49.65
N HIS A 836 -4.15 -1.64 49.41
CA HIS A 836 -4.50 -0.43 48.68
C HIS A 836 -4.90 -0.74 47.24
N ILE A 837 -4.26 -1.71 46.57
CA ILE A 837 -4.68 -2.16 45.23
C ILE A 837 -6.12 -2.70 45.29
N ALA A 838 -6.43 -3.55 46.22
CA ALA A 838 -7.77 -4.12 46.37
C ALA A 838 -8.83 -3.04 46.64
N GLU A 839 -8.54 -2.11 47.53
CA GLU A 839 -9.41 -0.99 47.90
C GLU A 839 -9.71 -0.07 46.71
N ARG A 840 -8.68 0.31 45.96
CA ARG A 840 -8.82 1.14 44.78
C ARG A 840 -9.60 0.47 43.66
N MET A 841 -9.39 -0.85 43.47
CA MET A 841 -10.18 -1.64 42.55
C MET A 841 -11.66 -1.68 42.96
N ARG A 842 -11.96 -1.74 44.24
CA ARG A 842 -13.34 -1.71 44.79
C ARG A 842 -14.02 -0.36 44.63
N LEU A 843 -13.36 0.74 45.01
CA LEU A 843 -13.94 2.11 45.00
C LEU A 843 -14.30 2.58 43.60
N LEU A 844 -13.52 2.15 42.58
CA LEU A 844 -13.66 2.57 41.20
C LEU A 844 -14.38 1.52 40.32
N SER A 845 -15.09 0.53 40.93
CA SER A 845 -15.86 -0.47 40.14
C SER A 845 -17.09 0.15 39.49
N PRO A 846 -17.40 -0.22 38.22
CA PRO A 846 -18.51 0.40 37.45
C PRO A 846 -19.88 0.28 38.06
N GLU A 847 -20.09 -0.68 38.99
CA GLU A 847 -21.38 -0.90 39.68
C GLU A 847 -21.69 0.18 40.75
N ARG A 848 -20.71 1.09 41.04
CA ARG A 848 -20.88 2.17 42.03
C ARG A 848 -20.72 3.58 41.47
N ILE A 849 -20.41 3.70 40.16
CA ILE A 849 -20.38 4.96 39.40
C ILE A 849 -21.47 4.95 38.33
#